data_2faf26fa921d085fba2747d346d46173
#
_entry.id   2faf26fa921d085fba2747d346d46173
#
_cell.length_a   1.000
_cell.length_b   1.000
_cell.length_c   1.000
_cell.angle_alpha   90.00
_cell.angle_beta   90.00
_cell.angle_gamma   90.00
#
_symmetry.space_group_name_H-M   'P 1'
#
loop_
_entity.id
_entity.type
_entity.pdbx_description
1 polymer ?
#
loop_
_entity_poly.entity_id
_entity_poly.type
_entity_poly.pdbx_seq_one_letter_code
_entity_poly.pdbx_strand_id
1 'polypeptide(L)'
;MKKIYEDCYLSFEENQLIIGNSCMERRIEFYDSAPVSVSIRGANGAIWSGGGKTAMFGIRDFEFDATMPTVNFGIKYFGKNRTAALSAELVYQGRQTEILQEFFVFPNTAAIGYRLFAKGKIDVQSERKAENNSAIEKEKCRQEQKLQIPEIGTVDALNFSNPHMTVEAVRLYDETDRNNELVLSEKRMLYTMFYEGLYGNIFIVEKRPSGEQLLIARDGYCTGKRFDSDFDFSVNLLQGARIHGNGGCGVFDEYVFLGGSTIVCSEDVSSDYRKFYKKLFGSCSFIMSNTWGDRHRDAAISEDFIRKEIDRAAELGVDIVQIDDGWQKGISANSALESGGAWGDFYAADFDFWAVHPQKFPNGFRVVSDYAKARGVQLGLWFSLDTTENYQAWKRDADQLISLYQAYGIRYFKIDGLVIKNHICENHIRRFVQRLSEKSNGEIHLNFDITANRRFGYFMMKEYATVFMENRYTDWGNYYPHYTLRSLWSLCRFLPPCKFQFEVLNPLRNESVYGAEDFLRPSLYSTDYIFASVMVANPLMWMELSSLDKRQCEDLKTIIAVYRQERETMTQSEVIPIGEQPSGEGYTGFWIRSDDQNGYFIFLRELSEKNWYTYTVPLAEEIQMEVLCTNSSTARILQHENEIMIQGMKKAGYLFCAYTMLNQYEKRDES
;
A
#
# COMPACT_ATOMS: atom_id res chain seq x y z
N MET A 1 17.70 21.55 -22.78
CA MET A 1 18.26 20.99 -21.52
C MET A 1 18.10 19.48 -21.58
N LYS A 2 19.15 18.70 -21.26
CA LYS A 2 19.08 17.21 -21.23
C LYS A 2 19.75 16.67 -19.97
N LYS A 3 19.24 15.56 -19.43
CA LYS A 3 19.84 14.81 -18.33
C LYS A 3 19.57 13.31 -18.52
N ILE A 4 20.56 12.48 -18.20
CA ILE A 4 20.49 11.02 -18.31
C ILE A 4 20.95 10.43 -16.98
N TYR A 5 20.30 9.36 -16.57
CA TYR A 5 20.69 8.53 -15.43
C TYR A 5 20.35 7.06 -15.75
N GLU A 6 21.38 6.22 -15.90
CA GLU A 6 21.25 4.85 -16.41
C GLU A 6 20.49 4.84 -17.77
N ASP A 7 19.37 4.15 -17.89
CA ASP A 7 18.52 4.14 -19.08
C ASP A 7 17.45 5.26 -19.07
N CYS A 8 17.34 6.02 -17.97
CA CYS A 8 16.39 7.12 -17.85
C CYS A 8 16.92 8.38 -18.54
N TYR A 9 16.02 9.12 -19.18
CA TYR A 9 16.34 10.39 -19.84
C TYR A 9 15.27 11.45 -19.64
N LEU A 10 15.72 12.70 -19.58
CA LEU A 10 14.92 13.91 -19.59
C LEU A 10 15.45 14.85 -20.67
N SER A 11 14.56 15.45 -21.46
CA SER A 11 14.86 16.49 -22.42
C SER A 11 13.82 17.58 -22.37
N PHE A 12 14.25 18.83 -22.33
CA PHE A 12 13.39 20.00 -22.44
C PHE A 12 13.93 20.90 -23.57
N GLU A 13 13.22 20.93 -24.69
CA GLU A 13 13.60 21.67 -25.91
C GLU A 13 12.32 22.16 -26.62
N GLU A 14 12.36 23.33 -27.23
CA GLU A 14 11.30 23.84 -28.11
C GLU A 14 9.87 23.69 -27.57
N ASN A 15 9.63 24.08 -26.33
CA ASN A 15 8.32 23.92 -25.66
C ASN A 15 7.86 22.46 -25.49
N GLN A 16 8.78 21.49 -25.42
CA GLN A 16 8.46 20.10 -25.18
C GLN A 16 9.33 19.54 -24.06
N LEU A 17 8.69 18.86 -23.10
CA LEU A 17 9.35 18.02 -22.12
C LEU A 17 9.14 16.55 -22.48
N ILE A 18 10.23 15.80 -22.55
CA ILE A 18 10.22 14.35 -22.73
C ILE A 18 10.81 13.74 -21.47
N ILE A 19 10.09 12.80 -20.88
CA ILE A 19 10.54 11.98 -19.75
C ILE A 19 10.34 10.49 -20.07
N GLY A 20 11.36 9.68 -19.84
CA GLY A 20 11.25 8.24 -20.09
C GLY A 20 12.50 7.46 -19.72
N ASN A 21 12.46 6.20 -20.09
CA ASN A 21 13.55 5.23 -20.01
C ASN A 21 13.43 4.22 -21.17
N SER A 22 14.18 3.12 -21.13
CA SER A 22 14.10 2.05 -22.15
C SER A 22 12.71 1.39 -22.25
N CYS A 23 11.89 1.46 -21.20
CA CYS A 23 10.59 0.78 -21.12
C CYS A 23 9.40 1.69 -21.46
N MET A 24 9.50 3.00 -21.23
CA MET A 24 8.37 3.91 -21.37
C MET A 24 8.79 5.35 -21.60
N GLU A 25 7.98 6.12 -22.35
CA GLU A 25 8.17 7.56 -22.61
C GLU A 25 6.84 8.31 -22.44
N ARG A 26 6.88 9.48 -21.83
CA ARG A 26 5.78 10.46 -21.79
C ARG A 26 6.26 11.78 -22.37
N ARG A 27 5.45 12.38 -23.29
CA ARG A 27 5.72 13.68 -23.92
C ARG A 27 4.69 14.70 -23.46
N ILE A 28 5.20 15.87 -23.11
CA ILE A 28 4.40 17.00 -22.67
C ILE A 28 4.77 18.19 -23.54
N GLU A 29 3.79 18.80 -24.18
CA GLU A 29 3.96 20.03 -24.95
C GLU A 29 3.36 21.22 -24.20
N PHE A 30 3.92 22.39 -24.40
CA PHE A 30 3.47 23.61 -23.75
C PHE A 30 2.75 24.51 -24.76
N TYR A 31 1.49 24.79 -24.49
CA TYR A 31 0.63 25.70 -25.25
C TYR A 31 0.32 26.91 -24.34
N ASP A 32 0.77 28.09 -24.73
CA ASP A 32 0.67 29.30 -23.90
C ASP A 32 1.14 29.03 -22.47
N SER A 33 2.29 28.36 -22.32
CA SER A 33 2.90 27.87 -21.09
C SER A 33 2.13 26.78 -20.31
N ALA A 34 0.93 26.41 -20.72
CA ALA A 34 0.17 25.31 -20.10
C ALA A 34 0.70 23.95 -20.56
N PRO A 35 1.03 23.03 -19.64
CA PRO A 35 1.52 21.71 -19.97
C PRO A 35 0.38 20.81 -20.44
N VAL A 36 0.56 20.13 -21.55
CA VAL A 36 -0.37 19.19 -22.18
C VAL A 36 0.33 17.86 -22.41
N SER A 37 -0.15 16.79 -21.78
CA SER A 37 0.38 15.44 -22.01
C SER A 37 -0.12 14.92 -23.36
N VAL A 38 0.73 14.93 -24.38
CA VAL A 38 0.33 14.65 -25.79
C VAL A 38 0.52 13.19 -26.19
N SER A 39 1.46 12.48 -25.59
CA SER A 39 1.63 11.05 -25.86
C SER A 39 2.28 10.27 -24.72
N ILE A 40 1.93 9.00 -24.64
CA ILE A 40 2.55 7.98 -23.79
C ILE A 40 2.89 6.82 -24.73
N ARG A 41 4.13 6.32 -24.64
CA ARG A 41 4.62 5.21 -25.44
C ARG A 41 5.23 4.15 -24.55
N GLY A 42 4.82 2.88 -24.70
CA GLY A 42 5.46 1.72 -24.09
C GLY A 42 6.51 1.07 -25.01
N ALA A 43 7.45 0.34 -24.46
CA ALA A 43 8.45 -0.42 -25.21
C ALA A 43 7.83 -1.53 -26.07
N ASN A 44 6.64 -2.04 -25.68
CA ASN A 44 5.86 -2.98 -26.48
C ASN A 44 5.25 -2.39 -27.76
N GLY A 45 5.55 -1.12 -28.07
CA GLY A 45 5.04 -0.40 -29.25
C GLY A 45 3.66 0.24 -29.04
N ALA A 46 3.01 0.05 -27.89
CA ALA A 46 1.75 0.72 -27.58
C ALA A 46 1.93 2.25 -27.54
N ILE A 47 1.03 2.97 -28.21
CA ILE A 47 1.05 4.44 -28.26
C ILE A 47 -0.33 4.96 -27.88
N TRP A 48 -0.35 5.79 -26.81
CA TRP A 48 -1.53 6.50 -26.32
C TRP A 48 -1.38 7.98 -26.65
N SER A 49 -2.11 8.45 -27.66
CA SER A 49 -2.08 9.85 -28.11
C SER A 49 -3.44 10.25 -28.67
N GLY A 50 -3.69 11.56 -28.74
CA GLY A 50 -4.94 12.12 -29.28
C GLY A 50 -4.77 13.57 -29.68
N GLY A 51 -5.75 14.12 -30.40
CA GLY A 51 -5.76 15.52 -30.86
C GLY A 51 -6.17 16.54 -29.79
N GLY A 52 -6.56 16.08 -28.60
CA GLY A 52 -6.99 16.95 -27.50
C GLY A 52 -5.84 17.82 -26.97
N LYS A 53 -6.18 19.03 -26.53
CA LYS A 53 -5.24 20.00 -25.91
C LYS A 53 -5.77 20.40 -24.52
N THR A 54 -5.99 19.42 -23.64
CA THR A 54 -6.37 19.68 -22.26
C THR A 54 -5.12 19.84 -21.43
N ALA A 55 -4.97 20.95 -20.72
CA ALA A 55 -3.87 21.18 -19.78
C ALA A 55 -3.89 20.11 -18.67
N MET A 56 -2.72 19.82 -18.09
CA MET A 56 -2.58 18.72 -17.14
C MET A 56 -3.30 18.98 -15.82
N PHE A 57 -3.47 20.23 -15.40
CA PHE A 57 -4.11 20.55 -14.12
C PHE A 57 -5.03 21.76 -14.20
N GLY A 58 -6.02 21.83 -13.29
CA GLY A 58 -6.95 22.94 -13.13
C GLY A 58 -7.03 23.41 -11.67
N ILE A 59 -6.67 24.66 -11.42
CA ILE A 59 -6.71 25.31 -10.09
C ILE A 59 -7.47 26.61 -10.24
N ARG A 60 -8.39 26.90 -9.31
CA ARG A 60 -9.19 28.14 -9.32
C ARG A 60 -8.29 29.37 -9.23
N ASP A 61 -8.60 30.37 -10.00
CA ASP A 61 -7.86 31.66 -10.06
C ASP A 61 -6.38 31.52 -10.45
N PHE A 62 -5.95 30.35 -10.94
CA PHE A 62 -4.63 30.17 -11.54
C PHE A 62 -4.74 30.23 -13.06
N GLU A 63 -4.06 31.21 -13.63
CA GLU A 63 -3.94 31.37 -15.07
C GLU A 63 -2.49 31.08 -15.48
N PHE A 64 -2.32 30.34 -16.58
CA PHE A 64 -0.99 30.15 -17.14
C PHE A 64 -0.52 31.48 -17.74
N ASP A 65 0.61 31.97 -17.24
CA ASP A 65 1.27 33.14 -17.77
C ASP A 65 1.93 32.80 -19.13
N ALA A 66 2.18 33.81 -19.96
CA ALA A 66 2.96 33.62 -21.19
C ALA A 66 4.41 33.17 -20.91
N THR A 67 4.84 33.21 -19.67
CA THR A 67 6.18 32.81 -19.23
C THR A 67 6.26 31.31 -19.00
N MET A 68 7.19 30.64 -19.66
CA MET A 68 7.44 29.20 -19.47
C MET A 68 7.86 28.90 -18.03
N PRO A 69 7.49 27.72 -17.48
CA PRO A 69 7.89 27.34 -16.14
C PRO A 69 9.42 27.25 -15.99
N THR A 70 9.91 27.50 -14.80
CA THR A 70 11.30 27.16 -14.46
C THR A 70 11.43 25.67 -14.38
N VAL A 71 12.37 25.10 -15.15
CA VAL A 71 12.59 23.64 -15.24
C VAL A 71 13.91 23.25 -14.59
N ASN A 72 13.85 22.29 -13.66
CA ASN A 72 15.03 21.71 -13.00
C ASN A 72 15.04 20.18 -13.17
N PHE A 73 16.21 19.63 -13.51
CA PHE A 73 16.43 18.18 -13.58
C PHE A 73 17.34 17.72 -12.47
N GLY A 74 16.91 16.67 -11.75
CA GLY A 74 17.63 16.14 -10.60
C GLY A 74 17.65 14.61 -10.55
N ILE A 75 18.28 14.09 -9.51
CA ILE A 75 18.12 12.72 -9.03
C ILE A 75 17.52 12.81 -7.65
N LYS A 76 16.41 12.10 -7.43
CA LYS A 76 15.75 11.98 -6.14
C LYS A 76 15.83 10.55 -5.63
N TYR A 77 15.80 10.42 -4.32
CA TYR A 77 15.87 9.13 -3.64
C TYR A 77 14.55 8.86 -2.93
N PHE A 78 13.98 7.71 -3.18
CA PHE A 78 12.67 7.31 -2.65
C PHE A 78 12.77 6.10 -1.74
N GLY A 79 11.84 6.04 -0.80
CA GLY A 79 11.61 4.90 0.08
C GLY A 79 12.77 4.56 1.01
N LYS A 80 12.58 3.51 1.75
CA LYS A 80 13.53 3.03 2.76
C LYS A 80 14.88 2.63 2.14
N ASN A 81 14.87 2.06 0.94
CA ASN A 81 16.09 1.62 0.24
C ASN A 81 16.82 2.76 -0.47
N ARG A 82 16.31 4.00 -0.39
CA ARG A 82 16.87 5.17 -1.08
C ARG A 82 17.05 4.91 -2.59
N THR A 83 16.05 4.33 -3.23
CA THR A 83 16.09 4.03 -4.66
C THR A 83 16.14 5.33 -5.47
N ALA A 84 17.16 5.47 -6.32
CA ALA A 84 17.36 6.65 -7.13
C ALA A 84 16.40 6.69 -8.33
N ALA A 85 15.82 7.85 -8.61
CA ALA A 85 15.02 8.14 -9.79
C ALA A 85 15.49 9.43 -10.45
N LEU A 86 15.44 9.49 -11.78
CA LEU A 86 15.61 10.72 -12.51
C LEU A 86 14.34 11.56 -12.37
N SER A 87 14.48 12.86 -12.02
CA SER A 87 13.34 13.74 -11.75
C SER A 87 13.40 15.05 -12.50
N ALA A 88 12.21 15.55 -12.89
CA ALA A 88 12.00 16.90 -13.43
C ALA A 88 11.04 17.67 -12.52
N GLU A 89 11.41 18.88 -12.17
CA GLU A 89 10.58 19.83 -11.44
C GLU A 89 10.28 21.04 -12.33
N LEU A 90 9.00 21.38 -12.44
CA LEU A 90 8.51 22.53 -13.19
C LEU A 90 7.78 23.46 -12.23
N VAL A 91 8.28 24.71 -12.11
CA VAL A 91 7.71 25.72 -11.21
C VAL A 91 7.02 26.79 -12.03
N TYR A 92 5.73 26.97 -11.80
CA TYR A 92 4.89 28.01 -12.41
C TYR A 92 4.60 29.10 -11.39
N GLN A 93 4.79 30.36 -11.80
CA GLN A 93 4.49 31.52 -10.97
C GLN A 93 3.13 32.10 -11.38
N GLY A 94 2.19 32.12 -10.46
CA GLY A 94 0.94 32.85 -10.58
C GLY A 94 0.92 34.11 -9.68
N ARG A 95 -0.15 34.87 -9.72
CA ARG A 95 -0.28 36.12 -8.92
C ARG A 95 -0.21 35.91 -7.40
N GLN A 96 -0.85 34.87 -6.92
CA GLN A 96 -0.94 34.53 -5.48
C GLN A 96 -0.62 33.06 -5.19
N THR A 97 -0.32 32.28 -6.23
CA THR A 97 -0.14 30.82 -6.15
C THR A 97 1.09 30.42 -6.95
N GLU A 98 1.93 29.63 -6.37
CA GLU A 98 3.05 28.98 -7.02
C GLU A 98 2.76 27.49 -7.15
N ILE A 99 2.94 26.91 -8.34
CA ILE A 99 2.66 25.49 -8.62
C ILE A 99 3.97 24.79 -8.91
N LEU A 100 4.14 23.61 -8.30
CA LEU A 100 5.25 22.70 -8.57
C LEU A 100 4.70 21.39 -9.15
N GLN A 101 5.06 21.10 -10.38
CA GLN A 101 4.91 19.76 -10.98
C GLN A 101 6.22 18.98 -10.81
N GLU A 102 6.12 17.79 -10.31
CA GLU A 102 7.22 16.84 -10.17
C GLU A 102 6.94 15.59 -11.00
N PHE A 103 7.88 15.23 -11.87
CA PHE A 103 7.90 13.95 -12.57
C PHE A 103 9.10 13.15 -12.12
N PHE A 104 8.98 11.82 -12.06
CA PHE A 104 10.10 10.94 -11.76
C PHE A 104 9.97 9.59 -12.44
N VAL A 105 11.11 9.03 -12.82
CA VAL A 105 11.20 7.73 -13.50
C VAL A 105 12.37 6.93 -12.94
N PHE A 106 12.10 5.65 -12.63
CA PHE A 106 13.13 4.71 -12.17
C PHE A 106 13.74 3.97 -13.37
N PRO A 107 15.03 3.60 -13.30
CA PRO A 107 15.65 2.75 -14.30
C PRO A 107 14.91 1.42 -14.50
N ASN A 108 14.85 0.95 -15.75
CA ASN A 108 14.27 -0.33 -16.15
C ASN A 108 12.86 -0.57 -15.56
N THR A 109 11.98 0.44 -15.67
CA THR A 109 10.62 0.37 -15.09
C THR A 109 9.62 1.02 -16.03
N ALA A 110 8.62 0.27 -16.49
CA ALA A 110 7.59 0.75 -17.44
C ALA A 110 6.55 1.68 -16.76
N ALA A 111 7.00 2.59 -15.89
CA ALA A 111 6.15 3.49 -15.14
C ALA A 111 6.79 4.87 -14.93
N ILE A 112 5.94 5.91 -14.96
CA ILE A 112 6.32 7.30 -14.67
C ILE A 112 5.42 7.81 -13.54
N GLY A 113 6.05 8.30 -12.46
CA GLY A 113 5.37 8.96 -11.35
C GLY A 113 5.23 10.45 -11.58
N TYR A 114 4.13 11.01 -11.09
CA TYR A 114 3.80 12.42 -11.18
C TYR A 114 3.20 12.93 -9.87
N ARG A 115 3.54 14.14 -9.46
CA ARG A 115 3.00 14.81 -8.27
C ARG A 115 2.78 16.29 -8.55
N LEU A 116 1.69 16.83 -8.00
CA LEU A 116 1.35 18.24 -8.07
C LEU A 116 1.32 18.84 -6.66
N PHE A 117 2.04 19.93 -6.49
CA PHE A 117 2.08 20.70 -5.27
C PHE A 117 1.73 22.16 -5.55
N ALA A 118 1.25 22.86 -4.54
CA ALA A 118 1.02 24.29 -4.64
C ALA A 118 1.36 25.00 -3.33
N LYS A 119 1.66 26.29 -3.45
CA LYS A 119 1.96 27.20 -2.34
C LYS A 119 1.26 28.53 -2.58
N GLY A 120 0.92 29.27 -1.53
CA GLY A 120 0.16 30.50 -1.60
C GLY A 120 -1.33 30.28 -1.41
N LYS A 121 -2.18 31.06 -2.10
CA LYS A 121 -3.64 30.92 -2.07
C LYS A 121 -4.08 29.80 -3.00
N ILE A 122 -4.68 28.77 -2.44
CA ILE A 122 -5.07 27.56 -3.15
C ILE A 122 -6.58 27.36 -3.00
N ASP A 123 -7.26 27.07 -4.11
CA ASP A 123 -8.63 26.58 -4.14
C ASP A 123 -8.74 25.52 -5.24
N VAL A 124 -8.84 24.26 -4.82
CA VAL A 124 -9.04 23.09 -5.68
C VAL A 124 -10.29 22.32 -5.28
N GLN A 125 -11.25 22.99 -4.62
CA GLN A 125 -12.56 22.40 -4.39
C GLN A 125 -13.36 22.46 -5.68
N SER A 126 -13.82 21.28 -6.13
CA SER A 126 -14.78 21.22 -7.22
C SER A 126 -16.10 21.83 -6.75
N GLU A 127 -16.65 22.77 -7.54
CA GLU A 127 -18.02 23.20 -7.34
C GLU A 127 -18.94 22.12 -7.92
N ARG A 128 -19.66 21.42 -7.06
CA ARG A 128 -20.78 20.62 -7.50
C ARG A 128 -21.84 21.52 -8.15
N LYS A 129 -21.89 21.50 -9.43
CA LYS A 129 -23.12 21.77 -10.15
C LYS A 129 -23.66 20.43 -10.63
N ALA A 130 -24.61 19.91 -9.87
CA ALA A 130 -25.55 18.90 -10.36
C ALA A 130 -26.44 19.54 -11.43
N GLU A 131 -25.86 19.99 -12.51
CA GLU A 131 -26.59 20.40 -13.70
C GLU A 131 -26.28 19.38 -14.80
N ASN A 132 -27.35 18.90 -15.41
CA ASN A 132 -27.33 18.11 -16.63
C ASN A 132 -26.54 18.84 -17.75
N ASN A 133 -25.22 18.75 -17.71
CA ASN A 133 -24.29 19.40 -18.63
C ASN A 133 -24.21 18.74 -20.01
N SER A 134 -25.16 17.87 -20.35
CA SER A 134 -25.15 17.13 -21.63
C SER A 134 -25.11 18.00 -22.88
N ALA A 135 -25.65 19.22 -22.81
CA ALA A 135 -25.67 20.13 -23.96
C ALA A 135 -24.39 20.97 -24.08
N ILE A 136 -23.83 21.41 -22.93
CA ILE A 136 -22.62 22.25 -22.90
C ILE A 136 -21.37 21.45 -23.27
N GLU A 137 -21.32 20.17 -22.87
CA GLU A 137 -20.19 19.29 -23.22
C GLU A 137 -20.18 18.90 -24.70
N LYS A 138 -21.34 18.77 -25.35
CA LYS A 138 -21.43 18.55 -26.80
C LYS A 138 -20.83 19.70 -27.63
N GLU A 139 -20.97 20.92 -27.16
CA GLU A 139 -20.44 22.10 -27.82
C GLU A 139 -18.91 22.25 -27.63
N LYS A 140 -18.39 21.87 -26.45
CA LYS A 140 -16.96 21.84 -26.14
C LYS A 140 -16.22 20.77 -26.93
N CYS A 141 -16.79 19.60 -27.17
CA CYS A 141 -16.19 18.53 -27.99
C CYS A 141 -15.95 18.91 -29.46
N ARG A 142 -16.63 19.95 -29.99
CA ARG A 142 -16.47 20.41 -31.37
C ARG A 142 -15.30 21.40 -31.56
N GLN A 143 -14.66 21.88 -30.49
CA GLN A 143 -13.55 22.83 -30.58
C GLN A 143 -12.21 22.13 -30.34
N GLU A 144 -11.85 21.18 -31.22
CA GLU A 144 -10.66 20.33 -31.07
C GLU A 144 -9.28 21.06 -31.18
N GLN A 145 -9.25 22.33 -31.45
CA GLN A 145 -7.99 23.06 -31.71
C GLN A 145 -7.55 24.08 -30.64
N LYS A 146 -8.40 24.39 -29.67
CA LYS A 146 -8.06 25.34 -28.59
C LYS A 146 -7.61 24.64 -27.32
N LEU A 147 -6.62 25.24 -26.66
CA LEU A 147 -6.23 24.83 -25.31
C LEU A 147 -7.45 24.85 -24.38
N GLN A 148 -7.65 23.75 -23.66
CA GLN A 148 -8.70 23.62 -22.64
C GLN A 148 -8.05 23.53 -21.25
N ILE A 149 -8.55 24.33 -20.32
CA ILE A 149 -8.22 24.14 -18.90
C ILE A 149 -9.21 23.10 -18.34
N PRO A 150 -8.73 22.03 -17.70
CA PRO A 150 -9.62 21.02 -17.14
C PRO A 150 -10.38 21.55 -15.94
N GLU A 151 -11.33 20.77 -15.46
CA GLU A 151 -12.09 21.08 -14.27
C GLU A 151 -11.20 21.34 -13.06
N ILE A 152 -11.66 22.25 -12.17
CA ILE A 152 -10.97 22.54 -10.92
C ILE A 152 -10.86 21.27 -10.10
N GLY A 153 -9.66 21.03 -9.55
CA GLY A 153 -9.34 19.79 -8.83
C GLY A 153 -8.74 18.69 -9.69
N THR A 154 -8.69 18.85 -11.03
CA THR A 154 -7.87 17.97 -11.89
C THR A 154 -6.39 18.21 -11.57
N VAL A 155 -5.65 17.13 -11.31
CA VAL A 155 -4.21 17.18 -11.00
C VAL A 155 -3.34 16.63 -12.13
N ASP A 156 -3.88 15.71 -12.94
CA ASP A 156 -3.23 15.21 -14.14
C ASP A 156 -4.27 14.93 -15.22
N ALA A 157 -3.94 15.25 -16.48
CA ALA A 157 -4.78 14.96 -17.64
C ALA A 157 -3.93 14.34 -18.75
N LEU A 158 -4.45 13.26 -19.33
CA LEU A 158 -3.84 12.49 -20.41
C LEU A 158 -4.66 12.64 -21.67
N ASN A 159 -4.08 13.19 -22.72
CA ASN A 159 -4.77 13.37 -24.00
C ASN A 159 -4.51 12.16 -24.91
N PHE A 160 -5.51 11.30 -25.05
CA PHE A 160 -5.51 10.18 -25.99
C PHE A 160 -6.91 9.97 -26.54
N SER A 161 -7.00 9.30 -27.68
CA SER A 161 -8.28 8.96 -28.30
C SER A 161 -8.26 7.54 -28.86
N ASN A 162 -9.39 6.85 -28.71
CA ASN A 162 -9.64 5.58 -29.38
C ASN A 162 -11.16 5.34 -29.42
N PRO A 163 -11.74 4.89 -30.56
CA PRO A 163 -13.18 4.73 -30.70
C PRO A 163 -13.76 3.58 -29.85
N HIS A 164 -12.94 2.65 -29.38
CA HIS A 164 -13.36 1.48 -28.62
C HIS A 164 -12.42 1.24 -27.44
N MET A 165 -12.87 1.54 -26.24
CA MET A 165 -12.13 1.32 -25.01
C MET A 165 -13.01 0.70 -23.93
N THR A 166 -12.38 -0.08 -23.06
CA THR A 166 -12.94 -0.44 -21.75
C THR A 166 -12.11 0.19 -20.66
N VAL A 167 -12.71 0.42 -19.51
CA VAL A 167 -12.00 0.85 -18.30
C VAL A 167 -12.37 -0.09 -17.16
N GLU A 168 -11.38 -0.55 -16.43
CA GLU A 168 -11.53 -1.24 -15.15
C GLU A 168 -11.12 -0.28 -14.05
N ALA A 169 -12.08 0.04 -13.17
CA ALA A 169 -11.87 0.85 -11.98
C ALA A 169 -11.70 -0.07 -10.78
N VAL A 170 -10.53 -0.02 -10.14
CA VAL A 170 -10.21 -0.80 -8.96
C VAL A 170 -10.20 0.12 -7.74
N ARG A 171 -11.07 -0.18 -6.81
CA ARG A 171 -11.17 0.51 -5.52
C ARG A 171 -10.58 -0.36 -4.44
N LEU A 172 -9.62 0.20 -3.71
CA LEU A 172 -9.00 -0.43 -2.57
C LEU A 172 -9.52 0.26 -1.30
N TYR A 173 -10.17 -0.51 -0.44
CA TYR A 173 -10.79 0.03 0.76
C TYR A 173 -9.83 0.09 1.92
N ASP A 174 -9.80 1.23 2.60
CA ASP A 174 -9.43 1.38 4.00
C ASP A 174 -10.64 0.96 4.87
N GLU A 175 -10.67 1.34 6.13
CA GLU A 175 -11.76 1.05 7.06
C GLU A 175 -12.01 -0.47 7.17
N THR A 176 -10.93 -1.20 7.46
CA THR A 176 -10.96 -2.67 7.52
C THR A 176 -11.92 -3.21 8.60
N ASP A 177 -12.26 -2.43 9.62
CA ASP A 177 -13.32 -2.76 10.60
C ASP A 177 -14.70 -2.99 9.97
N ARG A 178 -14.91 -2.50 8.74
CA ARG A 178 -16.24 -2.48 8.08
C ARG A 178 -16.28 -3.27 6.78
N ASN A 179 -15.11 -3.62 6.24
CA ASN A 179 -15.00 -4.25 4.93
C ASN A 179 -14.31 -5.60 5.06
N ASN A 180 -15.01 -6.68 4.73
CA ASN A 180 -14.43 -8.02 4.61
C ASN A 180 -13.84 -8.28 3.22
N GLU A 181 -14.14 -7.41 2.27
CA GLU A 181 -13.55 -7.40 0.93
C GLU A 181 -12.89 -6.04 0.70
N LEU A 182 -11.57 -6.02 0.58
CA LEU A 182 -10.81 -4.77 0.48
C LEU A 182 -10.57 -4.33 -0.96
N VAL A 183 -10.92 -5.15 -1.94
CA VAL A 183 -10.73 -4.86 -3.36
C VAL A 183 -12.05 -5.02 -4.11
N LEU A 184 -12.52 -3.94 -4.70
CA LEU A 184 -13.65 -3.95 -5.61
C LEU A 184 -13.20 -3.53 -7.00
N SER A 185 -13.45 -4.37 -8.00
CA SER A 185 -13.19 -4.07 -9.41
C SER A 185 -14.50 -3.95 -10.20
N GLU A 186 -14.59 -2.90 -11.00
CA GLU A 186 -15.72 -2.67 -11.89
C GLU A 186 -15.21 -2.39 -13.31
N LYS A 187 -15.57 -3.24 -14.27
CA LYS A 187 -15.21 -3.07 -15.69
C LYS A 187 -16.38 -2.50 -16.47
N ARG A 188 -16.12 -1.44 -17.23
CA ARG A 188 -17.09 -0.77 -18.10
C ARG A 188 -16.58 -0.62 -19.51
N MET A 189 -17.46 -0.72 -20.49
CA MET A 189 -17.19 -0.33 -21.86
C MET A 189 -17.58 1.14 -22.05
N LEU A 190 -16.71 1.91 -22.67
CA LEU A 190 -16.98 3.30 -23.00
C LEU A 190 -17.71 3.38 -24.35
N TYR A 191 -18.88 3.98 -24.34
CA TYR A 191 -19.74 4.07 -25.54
C TYR A 191 -19.91 5.48 -26.07
N THR A 192 -19.60 6.48 -25.27
CA THR A 192 -19.98 7.85 -25.56
C THR A 192 -18.80 8.79 -25.58
N MET A 193 -19.02 9.95 -26.18
CA MET A 193 -18.09 11.08 -26.14
C MET A 193 -18.14 11.86 -24.83
N PHE A 194 -19.02 11.48 -23.91
CA PHE A 194 -19.11 12.08 -22.58
C PHE A 194 -18.07 11.50 -21.65
N TYR A 195 -17.67 12.27 -20.64
CA TYR A 195 -16.83 11.76 -19.58
C TYR A 195 -17.60 10.78 -18.70
N GLU A 196 -17.04 9.59 -18.55
CA GLU A 196 -17.47 8.60 -17.56
C GLU A 196 -16.70 8.85 -16.28
N GLY A 197 -17.39 9.22 -15.21
CA GLY A 197 -16.79 9.45 -13.90
C GLY A 197 -16.74 8.15 -13.10
N LEU A 198 -15.58 7.87 -12.48
CA LEU A 198 -15.29 6.64 -11.76
C LEU A 198 -14.64 6.92 -10.42
N TYR A 199 -14.92 6.04 -9.44
CA TYR A 199 -14.27 6.04 -8.14
C TYR A 199 -13.25 4.91 -8.05
N GLY A 200 -12.10 5.16 -7.45
CA GLY A 200 -11.08 4.15 -7.23
C GLY A 200 -9.68 4.72 -7.09
N ASN A 201 -8.73 3.81 -7.03
CA ASN A 201 -7.32 4.14 -6.88
C ASN A 201 -6.51 3.73 -8.11
N ILE A 202 -6.95 2.68 -8.81
CA ILE A 202 -6.30 2.16 -10.02
C ILE A 202 -7.33 2.10 -11.14
N PHE A 203 -6.95 2.58 -12.31
CA PHE A 203 -7.80 2.56 -13.51
C PHE A 203 -6.99 1.94 -14.65
N ILE A 204 -7.49 0.83 -15.20
CA ILE A 204 -6.88 0.15 -16.35
C ILE A 204 -7.75 0.43 -17.57
N VAL A 205 -7.24 1.26 -18.47
CA VAL A 205 -7.88 1.55 -19.76
C VAL A 205 -7.32 0.61 -20.81
N GLU A 206 -8.19 -0.07 -21.54
CA GLU A 206 -7.81 -1.06 -22.55
C GLU A 206 -8.43 -0.69 -23.90
N LYS A 207 -7.59 -0.60 -24.95
CA LYS A 207 -8.07 -0.44 -26.33
C LYS A 207 -8.60 -1.75 -26.88
N ARG A 208 -9.67 -1.66 -27.64
CA ARG A 208 -10.27 -2.81 -28.32
C ARG A 208 -10.13 -2.66 -29.86
N PRO A 209 -9.83 -3.74 -30.61
CA PRO A 209 -9.58 -5.11 -30.15
C PRO A 209 -8.11 -5.40 -29.81
N SER A 210 -7.19 -4.42 -29.89
CA SER A 210 -5.74 -4.67 -29.76
C SER A 210 -5.33 -5.23 -28.38
N GLY A 211 -6.09 -4.93 -27.33
CA GLY A 211 -5.77 -5.37 -25.98
C GLY A 211 -4.68 -4.53 -25.29
N GLU A 212 -4.17 -3.47 -25.96
CA GLU A 212 -3.19 -2.56 -25.36
C GLU A 212 -3.76 -1.89 -24.10
N GLN A 213 -3.02 -1.94 -22.99
CA GLN A 213 -3.43 -1.41 -21.70
C GLN A 213 -2.62 -0.20 -21.26
N LEU A 214 -3.28 0.68 -20.52
CA LEU A 214 -2.70 1.80 -19.79
C LEU A 214 -3.23 1.76 -18.36
N LEU A 215 -2.35 1.53 -17.38
CA LEU A 215 -2.73 1.64 -15.97
C LEU A 215 -2.42 3.03 -15.47
N ILE A 216 -3.38 3.62 -14.76
CA ILE A 216 -3.30 4.92 -14.11
C ILE A 216 -3.64 4.71 -12.64
N ALA A 217 -2.64 4.88 -11.76
CA ALA A 217 -2.86 4.84 -10.32
C ALA A 217 -2.88 6.26 -9.75
N ARG A 218 -3.91 6.58 -8.99
CA ARG A 218 -4.10 7.88 -8.35
C ARG A 218 -3.46 7.89 -6.97
N ASP A 219 -2.70 8.92 -6.65
CA ASP A 219 -2.13 9.16 -5.33
C ASP A 219 -3.12 9.95 -4.46
N GLY A 220 -3.75 9.25 -3.51
CA GLY A 220 -4.73 9.83 -2.62
C GLY A 220 -5.47 8.77 -1.81
N TYR A 221 -6.29 9.19 -0.89
CA TYR A 221 -7.16 8.27 -0.16
C TYR A 221 -8.29 7.76 -1.04
N CYS A 222 -8.83 6.62 -0.67
CA CYS A 222 -10.01 6.06 -1.33
C CYS A 222 -11.23 6.94 -1.04
N THR A 223 -11.89 7.43 -2.10
CA THR A 223 -13.13 8.17 -1.93
C THR A 223 -14.30 7.20 -1.81
N GLY A 224 -14.91 7.15 -0.64
CA GLY A 224 -16.11 6.37 -0.39
C GLY A 224 -17.38 7.19 -0.58
N LYS A 225 -18.54 6.53 -0.65
CA LYS A 225 -19.88 7.18 -0.74
C LYS A 225 -20.19 8.19 0.38
N ARG A 226 -19.39 8.20 1.45
CA ARG A 226 -19.58 9.07 2.63
C ARG A 226 -19.07 10.48 2.46
N PHE A 227 -18.20 10.69 1.48
CA PHE A 227 -17.67 12.00 1.20
C PHE A 227 -18.31 12.47 -0.09
N ASP A 228 -18.99 13.58 -0.02
CA ASP A 228 -19.59 14.26 -1.16
C ASP A 228 -18.49 14.75 -2.12
N SER A 229 -17.66 13.88 -2.61
CA SER A 229 -16.59 14.20 -3.54
C SER A 229 -17.01 13.86 -4.96
N ASP A 230 -16.51 14.64 -5.89
CA ASP A 230 -16.51 14.30 -7.31
C ASP A 230 -15.73 13.01 -7.54
N PHE A 231 -15.82 12.48 -8.75
CA PHE A 231 -15.11 11.28 -9.16
C PHE A 231 -13.59 11.38 -8.92
N ASP A 232 -12.95 10.26 -8.66
CA ASP A 232 -11.50 10.16 -8.57
C ASP A 232 -10.83 10.22 -9.94
N PHE A 233 -11.57 9.80 -10.95
CA PHE A 233 -11.10 9.67 -12.32
C PHE A 233 -12.27 9.89 -13.29
N SER A 234 -11.99 10.49 -14.43
CA SER A 234 -12.94 10.56 -15.54
C SER A 234 -12.24 10.28 -16.86
N VAL A 235 -12.97 9.60 -17.77
CA VAL A 235 -12.41 9.16 -19.05
C VAL A 235 -13.42 9.36 -20.17
N ASN A 236 -12.90 9.72 -21.35
CA ASN A 236 -13.67 9.97 -22.56
C ASN A 236 -12.96 9.35 -23.77
N LEU A 237 -13.71 8.83 -24.73
CA LEU A 237 -13.18 8.18 -25.94
C LEU A 237 -12.30 9.11 -26.82
N LEU A 238 -12.55 10.42 -26.81
CA LEU A 238 -11.92 11.39 -27.72
C LEU A 238 -10.89 12.30 -27.04
N GLN A 239 -11.03 12.53 -25.73
CA GLN A 239 -10.22 13.51 -25.00
C GLN A 239 -9.33 12.87 -23.93
N GLY A 240 -9.40 11.54 -23.76
CA GLY A 240 -8.56 10.81 -22.83
C GLY A 240 -9.06 10.82 -21.40
N ALA A 241 -8.17 10.96 -20.43
CA ALA A 241 -8.46 10.78 -19.01
C ALA A 241 -8.07 12.00 -18.17
N ARG A 242 -8.79 12.20 -17.06
CA ARG A 242 -8.50 13.20 -16.03
C ARG A 242 -8.43 12.52 -14.67
N ILE A 243 -7.40 12.83 -13.92
CA ILE A 243 -7.15 12.34 -12.57
C ILE A 243 -7.45 13.49 -11.61
N HIS A 244 -8.37 13.27 -10.66
CA HIS A 244 -8.76 14.27 -9.69
C HIS A 244 -7.97 14.12 -8.39
N GLY A 245 -7.57 15.26 -7.81
CA GLY A 245 -6.76 15.33 -6.61
C GLY A 245 -7.56 15.11 -5.32
N ASN A 246 -6.93 15.43 -4.20
CA ASN A 246 -7.53 15.26 -2.87
C ASN A 246 -8.46 16.42 -2.46
N GLY A 247 -8.62 17.43 -3.31
CA GLY A 247 -9.33 18.67 -3.00
C GLY A 247 -8.52 19.60 -2.09
N GLY A 248 -9.17 20.63 -1.58
CA GLY A 248 -8.60 21.51 -0.56
C GLY A 248 -8.64 22.99 -0.92
N CYS A 249 -8.67 23.84 0.12
CA CYS A 249 -8.55 25.28 -0.02
C CYS A 249 -7.82 25.87 1.20
N GLY A 250 -7.15 27.00 1.01
CA GLY A 250 -6.43 27.70 2.07
C GLY A 250 -5.32 28.59 1.56
N VAL A 251 -4.58 29.19 2.50
CA VAL A 251 -3.34 29.93 2.22
C VAL A 251 -2.20 29.22 2.92
N PHE A 252 -1.17 28.85 2.15
CA PHE A 252 -0.07 28.03 2.64
C PHE A 252 1.27 28.70 2.31
N ASP A 253 2.13 28.83 3.32
CA ASP A 253 3.47 29.41 3.18
C ASP A 253 4.49 28.43 2.57
N GLU A 254 4.16 27.14 2.57
CA GLU A 254 4.97 26.08 2.01
C GLU A 254 4.16 25.24 1.02
N TYR A 255 4.85 24.45 0.19
CA TYR A 255 4.19 23.56 -0.74
C TYR A 255 3.33 22.50 -0.03
N VAL A 256 2.07 22.41 -0.44
CA VAL A 256 1.15 21.35 -0.05
C VAL A 256 0.85 20.44 -1.21
N PHE A 257 0.70 19.16 -0.94
CA PHE A 257 0.40 18.16 -1.93
C PHE A 257 -1.07 18.21 -2.36
N LEU A 258 -1.32 18.36 -3.65
CA LEU A 258 -2.69 18.42 -4.22
C LEU A 258 -3.14 17.06 -4.76
N GLY A 259 -2.22 16.22 -5.18
CA GLY A 259 -2.48 14.91 -5.73
C GLY A 259 -1.35 14.46 -6.64
N GLY A 260 -1.47 13.24 -7.15
CA GLY A 260 -0.49 12.69 -8.08
C GLY A 260 -1.04 11.46 -8.80
N SER A 261 -0.24 10.98 -9.74
CA SER A 261 -0.54 9.79 -10.51
C SER A 261 0.72 8.96 -10.78
N THR A 262 0.51 7.69 -11.05
CA THR A 262 1.52 6.82 -11.65
C THR A 262 0.92 6.25 -12.92
N ILE A 263 1.62 6.35 -14.03
CA ILE A 263 1.18 5.86 -15.34
C ILE A 263 2.08 4.71 -15.74
N VAL A 264 1.48 3.59 -16.14
CA VAL A 264 2.19 2.37 -16.60
C VAL A 264 1.69 2.00 -17.99
N CYS A 265 2.62 1.75 -18.92
CA CYS A 265 2.31 1.33 -20.28
C CYS A 265 3.22 0.16 -20.69
N SER A 266 2.71 -1.06 -20.59
CA SER A 266 3.44 -2.30 -20.85
C SER A 266 2.50 -3.44 -21.23
N GLU A 267 3.02 -4.66 -21.41
CA GLU A 267 2.21 -5.86 -21.65
C GLU A 267 1.49 -6.34 -20.37
N ASP A 268 2.16 -6.28 -19.22
CA ASP A 268 1.55 -6.56 -17.90
C ASP A 268 1.64 -5.33 -17.00
N VAL A 269 0.67 -4.43 -17.18
CA VAL A 269 0.62 -3.16 -16.45
C VAL A 269 0.49 -3.32 -14.94
N SER A 270 -0.13 -4.41 -14.48
CA SER A 270 -0.29 -4.67 -13.05
C SER A 270 1.02 -5.13 -12.41
N SER A 271 1.76 -6.03 -13.06
CA SER A 271 3.09 -6.45 -12.62
C SER A 271 4.05 -5.25 -12.55
N ASP A 272 4.12 -4.45 -13.62
CA ASP A 272 5.02 -3.32 -13.67
C ASP A 272 4.64 -2.20 -12.69
N TYR A 273 3.34 -2.05 -12.41
CA TYR A 273 2.91 -1.17 -11.32
C TYR A 273 3.37 -1.67 -9.95
N ARG A 274 3.27 -2.97 -9.64
CA ARG A 274 3.79 -3.54 -8.39
C ARG A 274 5.30 -3.34 -8.26
N LYS A 275 6.07 -3.54 -9.36
CA LYS A 275 7.52 -3.28 -9.39
C LYS A 275 7.85 -1.81 -9.13
N PHE A 276 7.13 -0.89 -9.78
CA PHE A 276 7.28 0.55 -9.55
C PHE A 276 6.97 0.93 -8.09
N TYR A 277 5.83 0.46 -7.57
CA TYR A 277 5.42 0.72 -6.19
C TYR A 277 6.49 0.23 -5.20
N LYS A 278 7.07 -0.93 -5.46
CA LYS A 278 8.13 -1.51 -4.65
C LYS A 278 9.41 -0.67 -4.68
N LYS A 279 9.82 -0.16 -5.85
CA LYS A 279 10.94 0.78 -5.96
C LYS A 279 10.68 2.08 -5.17
N LEU A 280 9.45 2.57 -5.20
CA LEU A 280 9.05 3.78 -4.49
C LEU A 280 9.02 3.59 -2.97
N PHE A 281 8.48 2.46 -2.49
CA PHE A 281 8.37 2.15 -1.06
C PHE A 281 9.68 1.61 -0.47
N GLY A 282 10.39 0.81 -1.21
CA GLY A 282 11.43 -0.06 -0.74
C GLY A 282 10.87 -1.42 -0.29
N SER A 283 11.70 -2.24 0.29
CA SER A 283 11.30 -3.51 0.85
C SER A 283 11.51 -3.52 2.37
N CYS A 284 10.61 -4.14 3.09
CA CYS A 284 10.79 -4.47 4.49
C CYS A 284 10.24 -5.87 4.76
N SER A 285 10.89 -6.59 5.63
CA SER A 285 10.47 -7.91 6.07
C SER A 285 10.72 -8.04 7.56
N PHE A 286 9.66 -8.26 8.31
CA PHE A 286 9.72 -8.49 9.75
C PHE A 286 8.49 -9.26 10.23
N ILE A 287 8.66 -9.96 11.35
CA ILE A 287 7.55 -10.53 12.12
C ILE A 287 7.38 -9.64 13.35
N MET A 288 6.19 -9.11 13.55
CA MET A 288 5.87 -8.24 14.70
C MET A 288 4.79 -8.89 15.56
N SER A 289 4.93 -8.83 16.88
CA SER A 289 3.81 -9.06 17.79
C SER A 289 3.28 -7.72 18.31
N ASN A 290 1.99 -7.72 18.67
CA ASN A 290 1.37 -6.55 19.26
C ASN A 290 0.50 -6.97 20.44
N THR A 291 0.60 -6.26 21.55
CA THR A 291 -0.02 -6.62 22.84
C THR A 291 -1.54 -6.39 22.91
N TRP A 292 -2.14 -5.81 21.89
CA TRP A 292 -3.57 -5.47 21.88
C TRP A 292 -4.50 -6.60 21.39
N GLY A 293 -4.00 -7.51 20.60
CA GLY A 293 -4.81 -8.46 19.82
C GLY A 293 -5.70 -9.39 20.63
N ASP A 294 -5.27 -9.81 21.81
CA ASP A 294 -6.09 -10.62 22.75
C ASP A 294 -7.03 -9.77 23.64
N ARG A 295 -7.05 -8.46 23.37
CA ARG A 295 -7.97 -7.47 23.96
C ARG A 295 -7.99 -7.35 25.48
N HIS A 296 -6.92 -7.72 26.16
CA HIS A 296 -6.69 -7.29 27.53
C HIS A 296 -6.43 -5.77 27.62
N ARG A 297 -6.29 -5.13 26.45
CA ARG A 297 -6.00 -3.71 26.31
C ARG A 297 -4.74 -3.34 27.11
N ASP A 298 -4.82 -2.30 27.93
CA ASP A 298 -3.72 -1.87 28.79
C ASP A 298 -3.66 -2.62 30.15
N ALA A 299 -4.61 -3.49 30.46
CA ALA A 299 -4.71 -4.17 31.77
C ALA A 299 -3.50 -5.10 32.05
N ALA A 300 -2.97 -5.76 31.03
CA ALA A 300 -1.82 -6.66 31.17
C ALA A 300 -0.46 -5.92 31.13
N ILE A 301 -0.43 -4.67 30.65
CA ILE A 301 0.83 -3.95 30.41
C ILE A 301 1.58 -3.70 31.72
N SER A 302 2.72 -4.36 31.86
CA SER A 302 3.66 -4.22 32.97
C SER A 302 5.07 -4.62 32.52
N GLU A 303 6.09 -4.23 33.25
CA GLU A 303 7.48 -4.63 32.96
C GLU A 303 7.61 -6.16 32.88
N ASP A 304 7.01 -6.90 33.84
CA ASP A 304 7.08 -8.36 33.88
C ASP A 304 6.35 -9.02 32.73
N PHE A 305 5.17 -8.51 32.34
CA PHE A 305 4.45 -9.01 31.19
C PHE A 305 5.25 -8.80 29.88
N ILE A 306 5.77 -7.60 29.67
CA ILE A 306 6.57 -7.30 28.45
C ILE A 306 7.83 -8.14 28.39
N ARG A 307 8.49 -8.43 29.52
CA ARG A 307 9.63 -9.36 29.55
C ARG A 307 9.25 -10.76 29.09
N LYS A 308 8.08 -11.28 29.51
CA LYS A 308 7.56 -12.58 29.04
C LYS A 308 7.26 -12.59 27.54
N GLU A 309 6.68 -11.50 27.03
CA GLU A 309 6.46 -11.33 25.58
C GLU A 309 7.77 -11.29 24.79
N ILE A 310 8.79 -10.60 25.31
CA ILE A 310 10.14 -10.56 24.70
C ILE A 310 10.78 -11.96 24.71
N ASP A 311 10.71 -12.69 25.83
CA ASP A 311 11.27 -14.04 25.92
C ASP A 311 10.61 -14.98 24.92
N ARG A 312 9.28 -14.92 24.80
CA ARG A 312 8.53 -15.74 23.85
C ARG A 312 8.81 -15.31 22.40
N ALA A 313 8.91 -14.03 22.14
CA ALA A 313 9.30 -13.51 20.83
C ALA A 313 10.67 -14.01 20.38
N ALA A 314 11.65 -13.97 21.28
CA ALA A 314 13.01 -14.49 21.01
C ALA A 314 13.01 -16.01 20.76
N GLU A 315 12.21 -16.77 21.53
CA GLU A 315 12.07 -18.22 21.34
C GLU A 315 11.47 -18.58 19.98
N LEU A 316 10.43 -17.86 19.55
CA LEU A 316 9.72 -18.10 18.29
C LEU A 316 10.44 -17.52 17.07
N GLY A 317 11.36 -16.57 17.26
CA GLY A 317 12.00 -15.85 16.15
C GLY A 317 11.20 -14.65 15.66
N VAL A 318 10.30 -14.08 16.48
CA VAL A 318 9.62 -12.81 16.23
C VAL A 318 10.60 -11.66 16.40
N ASP A 319 10.64 -10.74 15.44
CA ASP A 319 11.66 -9.68 15.40
C ASP A 319 11.34 -8.49 16.31
N ILE A 320 10.03 -8.17 16.46
CA ILE A 320 9.57 -6.95 17.13
C ILE A 320 8.44 -7.27 18.07
N VAL A 321 8.52 -6.78 19.31
CA VAL A 321 7.40 -6.72 20.26
C VAL A 321 6.90 -5.29 20.30
N GLN A 322 5.70 -5.04 19.79
CA GLN A 322 5.06 -3.73 19.82
C GLN A 322 4.12 -3.65 21.02
N ILE A 323 4.44 -2.72 21.94
CA ILE A 323 3.59 -2.40 23.07
C ILE A 323 2.54 -1.42 22.57
N ASP A 324 1.28 -1.85 22.53
CA ASP A 324 0.15 -1.02 22.14
C ASP A 324 -0.22 -0.01 23.22
N ASP A 325 -1.38 0.63 23.12
CA ASP A 325 -1.90 1.61 24.09
C ASP A 325 -1.75 1.12 25.54
N GLY A 326 -1.24 1.98 26.41
CA GLY A 326 -1.04 1.70 27.84
C GLY A 326 0.42 1.70 28.33
N TRP A 327 1.42 1.89 27.45
CA TRP A 327 2.81 2.10 27.87
C TRP A 327 3.05 3.51 28.43
N GLN A 328 2.24 4.48 27.96
CA GLN A 328 2.32 5.89 28.31
C GLN A 328 1.63 6.20 29.65
N LYS A 329 2.04 7.31 30.26
CA LYS A 329 1.49 7.84 31.53
C LYS A 329 0.03 8.29 31.39
N GLY A 330 -0.27 8.94 30.26
CA GLY A 330 -1.60 9.47 30.00
C GLY A 330 -2.63 8.34 29.79
N ILE A 331 -3.87 8.58 30.22
CA ILE A 331 -4.96 7.64 30.11
C ILE A 331 -5.69 7.87 28.81
N SER A 332 -5.72 6.87 27.93
CA SER A 332 -6.50 6.90 26.72
C SER A 332 -7.95 6.51 26.93
N ALA A 333 -8.83 6.87 26.00
CA ALA A 333 -10.23 6.44 26.01
C ALA A 333 -10.41 4.91 25.86
N ASN A 334 -9.36 4.21 25.44
CA ASN A 334 -9.35 2.76 25.28
C ASN A 334 -8.93 2.01 26.56
N SER A 335 -8.50 2.69 27.62
CA SER A 335 -8.05 2.01 28.84
C SER A 335 -9.12 1.08 29.40
N ALA A 336 -8.70 -0.10 29.83
CA ALA A 336 -9.53 -1.07 30.56
C ALA A 336 -9.53 -0.81 32.05
N LEU A 337 -8.57 -0.03 32.56
CA LEU A 337 -8.34 0.21 33.99
C LEU A 337 -9.05 1.48 34.48
N GLU A 338 -9.17 2.49 33.62
CA GLU A 338 -9.69 3.78 33.99
C GLU A 338 -10.68 4.30 32.94
N SER A 339 -11.72 5.04 33.36
CA SER A 339 -12.70 5.67 32.49
C SER A 339 -12.41 7.15 32.31
N GLY A 340 -12.88 7.74 31.18
CA GLY A 340 -12.76 9.18 30.92
C GLY A 340 -11.41 9.61 30.36
N GLY A 341 -10.64 8.68 29.81
CA GLY A 341 -9.38 8.99 29.15
C GLY A 341 -9.54 9.80 27.85
N ALA A 342 -8.44 10.36 27.38
CA ALA A 342 -8.39 11.20 26.18
C ALA A 342 -8.36 10.38 24.88
N TRP A 343 -8.97 10.94 23.83
CA TRP A 343 -8.81 10.44 22.47
C TRP A 343 -8.70 11.64 21.52
N GLY A 344 -7.46 12.09 21.28
CA GLY A 344 -7.19 13.18 20.35
C GLY A 344 -6.59 14.46 20.96
N ASP A 345 -7.04 14.88 22.14
CA ASP A 345 -6.59 16.10 22.81
C ASP A 345 -5.61 15.76 23.95
N PHE A 346 -4.55 15.03 23.60
CA PHE A 346 -3.66 14.40 24.56
C PHE A 346 -2.92 15.39 25.44
N TYR A 347 -2.37 16.45 24.88
CA TYR A 347 -1.59 17.45 25.62
C TYR A 347 -2.46 18.38 26.49
N ALA A 348 -3.73 18.52 26.16
CA ALA A 348 -4.68 19.24 27.00
C ALA A 348 -5.11 18.40 28.23
N ALA A 349 -5.16 17.07 28.06
CA ALA A 349 -5.48 16.15 29.14
C ALA A 349 -4.32 16.00 30.15
N ASP A 350 -3.09 15.81 29.65
CA ASP A 350 -1.85 15.76 30.44
C ASP A 350 -0.69 16.28 29.61
N PHE A 351 0.04 17.27 30.10
CA PHE A 351 1.20 17.81 29.43
C PHE A 351 2.26 16.74 29.13
N ASP A 352 2.43 15.77 30.06
CA ASP A 352 3.37 14.65 29.96
C ASP A 352 2.68 13.34 29.52
N PHE A 353 1.58 13.44 28.76
CA PHE A 353 0.77 12.28 28.35
C PHE A 353 1.64 11.14 27.80
N TRP A 354 2.60 11.45 26.95
CA TRP A 354 3.49 10.49 26.29
C TRP A 354 4.75 10.14 27.09
N ALA A 355 4.84 10.51 28.36
CA ALA A 355 5.90 9.98 29.23
C ALA A 355 5.66 8.48 29.51
N VAL A 356 6.71 7.74 29.77
CA VAL A 356 6.62 6.32 30.16
C VAL A 356 5.84 6.18 31.49
N HIS A 357 4.91 5.23 31.55
CA HIS A 357 4.07 5.02 32.73
C HIS A 357 4.90 4.54 33.94
N PRO A 358 5.02 5.33 35.04
CA PRO A 358 5.97 5.05 36.11
C PRO A 358 5.61 3.82 36.96
N GLN A 359 4.32 3.46 37.07
CA GLN A 359 3.89 2.30 37.83
C GLN A 359 4.01 1.01 37.02
N LYS A 360 3.77 1.06 35.71
CA LYS A 360 3.88 -0.10 34.81
C LYS A 360 5.35 -0.44 34.51
N PHE A 361 6.23 0.56 34.55
CA PHE A 361 7.68 0.44 34.31
C PHE A 361 8.49 1.08 35.45
N PRO A 362 8.44 0.53 36.68
CA PRO A 362 9.02 1.14 37.86
C PRO A 362 10.55 1.26 37.81
N ASN A 363 11.22 0.39 37.03
CA ASN A 363 12.67 0.41 36.85
C ASN A 363 13.10 1.27 35.64
N GLY A 364 12.14 1.96 35.01
CA GLY A 364 12.34 2.76 33.80
C GLY A 364 12.36 1.94 32.51
N PHE A 365 11.99 2.59 31.44
CA PHE A 365 11.79 1.91 30.13
C PHE A 365 13.11 1.42 29.49
N ARG A 366 14.25 2.01 29.88
CA ARG A 366 15.57 1.56 29.41
C ARG A 366 15.87 0.11 29.81
N VAL A 367 15.45 -0.31 31.00
CA VAL A 367 15.64 -1.69 31.48
C VAL A 367 14.94 -2.69 30.54
N VAL A 368 13.76 -2.35 30.07
CA VAL A 368 12.99 -3.21 29.14
C VAL A 368 13.61 -3.17 27.74
N SER A 369 14.03 -2.00 27.26
CA SER A 369 14.65 -1.89 25.94
C SER A 369 16.01 -2.60 25.85
N ASP A 370 16.83 -2.51 26.91
CA ASP A 370 18.10 -3.23 26.98
C ASP A 370 17.88 -4.74 27.10
N TYR A 371 16.83 -5.16 27.82
CA TYR A 371 16.44 -6.56 27.93
C TYR A 371 16.03 -7.15 26.56
N ALA A 372 15.20 -6.43 25.78
CA ALA A 372 14.81 -6.83 24.44
C ALA A 372 16.03 -6.94 23.51
N LYS A 373 16.89 -5.91 23.52
CA LYS A 373 18.12 -5.87 22.74
C LYS A 373 19.06 -7.04 23.03
N ALA A 374 19.22 -7.40 24.32
CA ALA A 374 20.03 -8.54 24.72
C ALA A 374 19.51 -9.89 24.19
N ARG A 375 18.24 -9.97 23.80
CA ARG A 375 17.59 -11.15 23.20
C ARG A 375 17.44 -11.08 21.70
N GLY A 376 17.96 -10.03 21.05
CA GLY A 376 17.85 -9.82 19.63
C GLY A 376 16.43 -9.40 19.17
N VAL A 377 15.60 -8.94 20.11
CA VAL A 377 14.24 -8.46 19.85
C VAL A 377 14.22 -6.94 19.88
N GLN A 378 13.51 -6.32 18.95
CA GLN A 378 13.28 -4.87 18.93
C GLN A 378 11.96 -4.53 19.62
N LEU A 379 11.86 -3.31 20.15
CA LEU A 379 10.59 -2.80 20.68
C LEU A 379 9.95 -1.84 19.67
N GLY A 380 8.62 -1.90 19.61
CA GLY A 380 7.77 -0.93 18.98
C GLY A 380 6.79 -0.33 19.98
N LEU A 381 6.22 0.84 19.67
CA LEU A 381 5.24 1.52 20.50
C LEU A 381 4.04 1.98 19.69
N TRP A 382 2.87 1.95 20.29
CA TRP A 382 1.67 2.63 19.81
C TRP A 382 1.79 4.13 20.07
N PHE A 383 1.22 4.91 19.16
CA PHE A 383 1.15 6.36 19.27
C PHE A 383 -0.05 6.90 18.49
N SER A 384 -0.64 7.98 18.97
CA SER A 384 -1.66 8.73 18.25
C SER A 384 -1.31 10.22 18.27
N LEU A 385 -1.45 10.88 17.12
CA LEU A 385 -1.20 12.33 17.03
C LEU A 385 -2.29 13.13 17.74
N ASP A 386 -1.91 14.24 18.31
CA ASP A 386 -2.88 15.19 18.88
C ASP A 386 -3.73 15.81 17.76
N THR A 387 -5.04 15.58 17.82
CA THR A 387 -5.99 15.98 16.76
C THR A 387 -6.43 17.43 16.83
N THR A 388 -6.04 18.15 17.90
CA THR A 388 -6.42 19.54 18.15
C THR A 388 -6.03 20.43 16.98
N GLU A 389 -6.94 21.31 16.55
CA GLU A 389 -6.73 22.28 15.47
C GLU A 389 -6.12 21.67 14.20
N ASN A 390 -6.68 20.54 13.74
CA ASN A 390 -6.22 19.82 12.54
C ASN A 390 -4.78 19.32 12.65
N TYR A 391 -4.38 18.76 13.79
CA TYR A 391 -3.02 18.26 14.05
C TYR A 391 -1.96 19.36 14.14
N GLN A 392 -2.29 20.52 14.65
CA GLN A 392 -1.34 21.63 14.76
C GLN A 392 -0.12 21.26 15.62
N ALA A 393 -0.27 20.37 16.60
CA ALA A 393 0.80 19.87 17.45
C ALA A 393 1.76 18.87 16.75
N TRP A 394 1.62 18.61 15.44
CA TRP A 394 2.38 17.63 14.69
C TRP A 394 3.89 17.66 14.92
N LYS A 395 4.46 18.83 15.12
CA LYS A 395 5.90 19.01 15.38
C LYS A 395 6.28 18.47 16.75
N ARG A 396 5.45 18.75 17.77
CA ARG A 396 5.63 18.23 19.13
C ARG A 396 5.50 16.70 19.15
N ASP A 397 4.51 16.17 18.44
CA ASP A 397 4.32 14.73 18.28
C ASP A 397 5.55 14.06 17.64
N ALA A 398 6.09 14.65 16.57
CA ALA A 398 7.29 14.16 15.93
C ALA A 398 8.51 14.20 16.88
N ASP A 399 8.69 15.30 17.61
CA ASP A 399 9.80 15.46 18.58
C ASP A 399 9.68 14.45 19.73
N GLN A 400 8.45 14.07 20.14
CA GLN A 400 8.20 13.02 21.12
C GLN A 400 8.72 11.66 20.62
N LEU A 401 8.39 11.27 19.39
CA LEU A 401 8.87 10.00 18.82
C LEU A 401 10.40 10.00 18.61
N ILE A 402 10.96 11.11 18.16
CA ILE A 402 12.40 11.29 18.03
C ILE A 402 13.09 11.12 19.40
N SER A 403 12.50 11.66 20.48
CA SER A 403 13.03 11.51 21.84
C SER A 403 13.02 10.05 22.30
N LEU A 404 11.95 9.29 22.03
CA LEU A 404 11.85 7.87 22.33
C LEU A 404 12.89 7.05 21.53
N TYR A 405 13.07 7.37 20.26
CA TYR A 405 14.09 6.78 19.41
C TYR A 405 15.51 7.04 19.97
N GLN A 406 15.82 8.26 20.30
CA GLN A 406 17.15 8.65 20.83
C GLN A 406 17.43 8.09 22.23
N ALA A 407 16.41 8.11 23.10
CA ALA A 407 16.55 7.67 24.49
C ALA A 407 16.63 6.15 24.62
N TYR A 408 15.83 5.41 23.87
CA TYR A 408 15.60 3.97 24.07
C TYR A 408 15.90 3.11 22.84
N GLY A 409 16.18 3.72 21.67
CA GLY A 409 16.41 2.99 20.42
C GLY A 409 15.12 2.45 19.79
N ILE A 410 13.96 2.99 20.16
CA ILE A 410 12.65 2.57 19.58
C ILE A 410 12.58 3.06 18.15
N ARG A 411 12.38 2.13 17.20
CA ARG A 411 12.31 2.42 15.77
C ARG A 411 10.96 2.20 15.14
N TYR A 412 10.08 1.43 15.77
CA TYR A 412 8.80 1.02 15.20
C TYR A 412 7.65 1.70 15.95
N PHE A 413 6.82 2.44 15.23
CA PHE A 413 5.67 3.12 15.83
C PHE A 413 4.40 2.84 15.03
N LYS A 414 3.39 2.28 15.71
CA LYS A 414 2.01 2.20 15.20
C LYS A 414 1.38 3.57 15.35
N ILE A 415 0.92 4.13 14.25
CA ILE A 415 0.20 5.41 14.24
C ILE A 415 -1.27 5.14 14.06
N ASP A 416 -2.01 5.34 15.13
CA ASP A 416 -3.45 5.08 15.22
C ASP A 416 -4.26 6.37 15.35
N GLY A 417 -5.57 6.29 15.24
CA GLY A 417 -6.52 7.38 15.48
C GLY A 417 -6.49 8.51 14.47
N LEU A 418 -5.77 8.38 13.34
CA LEU A 418 -5.73 9.41 12.31
C LEU A 418 -7.11 9.59 11.67
N VAL A 419 -7.54 10.84 11.51
CA VAL A 419 -8.75 11.20 10.77
C VAL A 419 -8.46 12.39 9.87
N ILE A 420 -8.38 12.16 8.56
CA ILE A 420 -8.14 13.22 7.59
C ILE A 420 -9.46 13.91 7.24
N LYS A 421 -9.76 14.99 7.91
CA LYS A 421 -11.00 15.75 7.74
C LYS A 421 -10.90 16.77 6.60
N ASN A 422 -9.71 17.28 6.34
CA ASN A 422 -9.45 18.31 5.35
C ASN A 422 -7.96 18.30 4.94
N HIS A 423 -7.62 19.18 4.01
CA HIS A 423 -6.28 19.30 3.46
C HIS A 423 -5.22 19.78 4.48
N ILE A 424 -5.62 20.54 5.48
CA ILE A 424 -4.71 21.00 6.55
C ILE A 424 -4.28 19.82 7.40
N CYS A 425 -5.23 18.93 7.78
CA CYS A 425 -4.91 17.67 8.46
C CYS A 425 -3.89 16.85 7.66
N GLU A 426 -4.15 16.63 6.38
CA GLU A 426 -3.25 15.89 5.50
C GLU A 426 -1.84 16.49 5.48
N ASN A 427 -1.74 17.80 5.32
CA ASN A 427 -0.45 18.49 5.26
C ASN A 427 0.33 18.38 6.58
N HIS A 428 -0.32 18.57 7.73
CA HIS A 428 0.33 18.41 9.04
C HIS A 428 0.84 17.00 9.28
N ILE A 429 0.04 15.97 8.92
CA ILE A 429 0.47 14.58 9.04
C ILE A 429 1.64 14.28 8.08
N ARG A 430 1.62 14.82 6.85
CA ARG A 430 2.76 14.68 5.91
C ARG A 430 4.04 15.30 6.47
N ARG A 431 3.96 16.49 7.08
CA ARG A 431 5.09 17.15 7.75
C ARG A 431 5.61 16.35 8.95
N PHE A 432 4.71 15.77 9.74
CA PHE A 432 5.07 14.86 10.82
C PHE A 432 5.93 13.71 10.31
N VAL A 433 5.47 12.99 9.28
CA VAL A 433 6.19 11.86 8.68
C VAL A 433 7.54 12.28 8.09
N GLN A 434 7.57 13.38 7.34
CA GLN A 434 8.80 13.90 6.75
C GLN A 434 9.84 14.25 7.81
N ARG A 435 9.42 14.96 8.90
CA ARG A 435 10.30 15.30 10.02
C ARG A 435 10.90 14.06 10.69
N LEU A 436 10.10 13.03 10.91
CA LEU A 436 10.59 11.76 11.46
C LEU A 436 11.63 11.11 10.54
N SER A 437 11.35 11.04 9.26
CA SER A 437 12.27 10.48 8.27
C SER A 437 13.59 11.24 8.22
N GLU A 438 13.55 12.57 8.16
CA GLU A 438 14.72 13.42 8.12
C GLU A 438 15.57 13.30 9.40
N LYS A 439 14.93 13.38 10.58
CA LYS A 439 15.62 13.39 11.88
C LYS A 439 16.17 12.03 12.30
N SER A 440 15.64 10.95 11.74
CA SER A 440 16.11 9.59 11.99
C SER A 440 16.95 9.01 10.82
N ASN A 441 17.21 9.78 9.77
CA ASN A 441 17.80 9.29 8.51
C ASN A 441 17.05 8.07 7.94
N GLY A 442 15.71 8.04 8.10
CA GLY A 442 14.84 6.95 7.64
C GLY A 442 14.85 5.70 8.54
N GLU A 443 15.49 5.75 9.73
CA GLU A 443 15.53 4.59 10.64
C GLU A 443 14.23 4.37 11.42
N ILE A 444 13.43 5.42 11.63
CA ILE A 444 12.09 5.27 12.21
C ILE A 444 11.17 4.67 11.16
N HIS A 445 10.50 3.59 11.53
CA HIS A 445 9.52 2.88 10.74
C HIS A 445 8.13 3.09 11.31
N LEU A 446 7.22 3.56 10.47
CA LEU A 446 5.82 3.76 10.84
C LEU A 446 4.96 2.62 10.28
N ASN A 447 3.97 2.20 11.04
CA ASN A 447 2.87 1.38 10.54
C ASN A 447 1.56 2.15 10.78
N PHE A 448 0.91 2.52 9.67
CA PHE A 448 -0.36 3.23 9.72
C PHE A 448 -1.51 2.27 9.93
N ASP A 449 -2.25 2.48 11.00
CA ASP A 449 -3.51 1.81 11.23
C ASP A 449 -4.58 2.38 10.28
N ILE A 450 -5.28 1.51 9.54
CA ILE A 450 -6.31 1.91 8.56
C ILE A 450 -7.69 1.33 8.89
N THR A 451 -7.90 0.92 10.11
CA THR A 451 -9.09 0.15 10.52
C THR A 451 -10.38 0.94 10.44
N ALA A 452 -10.36 2.26 10.65
CA ALA A 452 -11.54 3.09 10.63
C ALA A 452 -11.28 4.51 10.09
N ASN A 453 -12.31 5.13 9.52
CA ASN A 453 -12.28 6.50 8.99
C ASN A 453 -11.30 6.71 7.83
N ARG A 454 -11.18 7.96 7.35
CA ARG A 454 -10.23 8.35 6.31
C ARG A 454 -8.85 8.52 6.91
N ARG A 455 -7.95 7.59 6.63
CA ARG A 455 -6.58 7.54 7.16
C ARG A 455 -5.54 7.48 6.03
N PHE A 456 -4.27 7.54 6.36
CA PHE A 456 -3.20 7.23 5.41
C PHE A 456 -3.19 5.72 5.15
N GLY A 457 -3.59 5.32 3.95
CA GLY A 457 -3.64 3.93 3.53
C GLY A 457 -2.64 3.61 2.41
N TYR A 458 -3.12 2.93 1.39
CA TYR A 458 -2.28 2.34 0.34
C TYR A 458 -1.58 3.35 -0.57
N PHE A 459 -2.24 4.50 -0.86
CA PHE A 459 -1.83 5.46 -1.88
C PHE A 459 -1.40 6.82 -1.33
N MET A 460 -1.34 6.95 0.00
CA MET A 460 -0.86 8.16 0.65
C MET A 460 0.46 7.89 1.34
N MET A 461 1.45 8.77 1.18
CA MET A 461 2.79 8.62 1.76
C MET A 461 3.39 7.23 1.49
N LYS A 462 3.23 6.72 0.26
CA LYS A 462 3.57 5.35 -0.16
C LYS A 462 4.98 4.92 0.22
N GLU A 463 5.92 5.85 0.22
CA GLU A 463 7.33 5.63 0.47
C GLU A 463 7.73 5.49 1.95
N TYR A 464 6.84 5.76 2.92
CA TYR A 464 7.26 5.96 4.31
C TYR A 464 6.82 4.90 5.32
N ALA A 465 5.72 4.22 5.09
CA ALA A 465 5.14 3.37 6.13
C ALA A 465 4.58 2.06 5.58
N THR A 466 4.52 1.02 6.43
CA THR A 466 3.66 -0.13 6.21
C THR A 466 2.22 0.21 6.59
N VAL A 467 1.28 -0.62 6.14
CA VAL A 467 -0.13 -0.50 6.46
C VAL A 467 -0.51 -1.60 7.44
N PHE A 468 -1.04 -1.21 8.59
CA PHE A 468 -1.50 -2.08 9.66
C PHE A 468 -2.95 -2.48 9.36
N MET A 469 -3.14 -3.77 9.01
CA MET A 469 -4.38 -4.27 8.40
C MET A 469 -5.28 -5.00 9.39
N GLU A 470 -4.94 -5.02 10.68
CA GLU A 470 -5.76 -5.71 11.69
C GLU A 470 -7.15 -5.08 11.77
N ASN A 471 -8.17 -5.90 11.84
CA ASN A 471 -9.56 -5.46 11.97
C ASN A 471 -10.46 -6.52 12.59
N ARG A 472 -9.88 -7.63 13.06
CA ARG A 472 -10.63 -8.78 13.55
C ARG A 472 -10.12 -9.22 14.90
N TYR A 473 -11.07 -9.73 15.70
CA TYR A 473 -10.80 -10.17 17.06
C TYR A 473 -11.59 -11.43 17.37
N THR A 474 -10.99 -12.35 18.09
CA THR A 474 -11.65 -13.60 18.47
C THR A 474 -12.77 -13.38 19.49
N ASP A 475 -12.65 -12.40 20.38
CA ASP A 475 -13.70 -12.05 21.37
C ASP A 475 -14.93 -11.38 20.73
N TRP A 476 -14.82 -10.82 19.52
CA TRP A 476 -15.96 -10.32 18.74
C TRP A 476 -16.60 -11.39 17.86
N GLY A 477 -15.99 -12.56 17.72
CA GLY A 477 -16.48 -13.63 16.85
C GLY A 477 -16.44 -13.26 15.37
N ASN A 478 -15.59 -12.31 14.97
CA ASN A 478 -15.47 -11.85 13.59
C ASN A 478 -14.16 -12.24 12.90
N TYR A 479 -13.26 -12.95 13.58
CA TYR A 479 -12.04 -13.46 12.99
C TYR A 479 -12.31 -14.81 12.29
N TYR A 480 -12.02 -14.86 11.01
CA TYR A 480 -12.00 -16.07 10.20
C TYR A 480 -10.76 -16.04 9.32
N PRO A 481 -9.89 -17.07 9.36
CA PRO A 481 -8.61 -17.06 8.61
C PRO A 481 -8.77 -16.78 7.11
N HIS A 482 -9.85 -17.26 6.50
CA HIS A 482 -10.11 -17.01 5.07
C HIS A 482 -10.46 -15.55 4.74
N TYR A 483 -10.99 -14.76 5.66
CA TYR A 483 -11.21 -13.33 5.42
C TYR A 483 -9.88 -12.57 5.33
N THR A 484 -8.95 -12.85 6.25
CA THR A 484 -7.59 -12.31 6.22
C THR A 484 -6.86 -12.71 4.95
N LEU A 485 -6.90 -14.00 4.62
CA LEU A 485 -6.27 -14.54 3.41
C LEU A 485 -6.88 -13.93 2.12
N ARG A 486 -8.21 -13.77 2.04
CA ARG A 486 -8.89 -13.15 0.90
C ARG A 486 -8.44 -11.71 0.69
N SER A 487 -8.36 -10.94 1.77
CA SER A 487 -7.91 -9.55 1.72
C SER A 487 -6.50 -9.46 1.18
N LEU A 488 -5.56 -10.26 1.69
CA LEU A 488 -4.19 -10.29 1.20
C LEU A 488 -4.10 -10.77 -0.25
N TRP A 489 -4.77 -11.87 -0.59
CA TRP A 489 -4.79 -12.46 -1.93
C TRP A 489 -5.31 -11.45 -2.97
N SER A 490 -6.38 -10.74 -2.65
CA SER A 490 -6.98 -9.74 -3.55
C SER A 490 -6.07 -8.51 -3.72
N LEU A 491 -5.45 -8.02 -2.64
CA LEU A 491 -4.53 -6.88 -2.68
C LEU A 491 -3.24 -7.19 -3.46
N CYS A 492 -2.71 -8.42 -3.37
CA CYS A 492 -1.51 -8.85 -4.10
C CYS A 492 -1.64 -8.74 -5.62
N ARG A 493 -2.86 -8.69 -6.16
CA ARG A 493 -3.09 -8.44 -7.58
C ARG A 493 -2.59 -7.06 -8.04
N PHE A 494 -2.59 -6.09 -7.13
CA PHE A 494 -2.36 -4.68 -7.44
C PHE A 494 -1.20 -4.04 -6.68
N LEU A 495 -0.87 -4.54 -5.49
CA LEU A 495 0.13 -3.94 -4.61
C LEU A 495 1.12 -5.00 -4.08
N PRO A 496 2.38 -4.62 -3.84
CA PRO A 496 3.35 -5.55 -3.27
C PRO A 496 3.01 -5.86 -1.80
N PRO A 497 2.96 -7.15 -1.40
CA PRO A 497 2.53 -7.53 -0.06
C PRO A 497 3.47 -7.06 1.06
N CYS A 498 4.74 -6.79 0.77
CA CYS A 498 5.66 -6.20 1.76
C CYS A 498 5.21 -4.83 2.31
N LYS A 499 4.22 -4.19 1.67
CA LYS A 499 3.57 -2.98 2.17
C LYS A 499 2.67 -3.24 3.38
N PHE A 500 2.21 -4.47 3.60
CA PHE A 500 1.15 -4.80 4.54
C PHE A 500 1.65 -5.55 5.77
N GLN A 501 0.94 -5.36 6.88
CA GLN A 501 0.96 -6.22 8.06
C GLN A 501 -0.41 -6.87 8.19
N PHE A 502 -0.45 -8.21 8.16
CA PHE A 502 -1.67 -9.00 8.31
C PHE A 502 -1.64 -9.85 9.56
N GLU A 503 -2.78 -9.91 10.23
CA GLU A 503 -2.96 -10.54 11.53
C GLU A 503 -2.81 -12.07 11.49
N VAL A 504 -2.11 -12.58 12.50
CA VAL A 504 -2.08 -13.98 12.93
C VAL A 504 -2.65 -14.00 14.34
N LEU A 505 -3.84 -14.55 14.55
CA LEU A 505 -4.47 -14.65 15.86
C LEU A 505 -4.34 -16.06 16.41
N ASN A 506 -4.49 -16.18 17.75
CA ASN A 506 -4.59 -17.46 18.41
C ASN A 506 -5.97 -18.09 18.11
N PRO A 507 -6.06 -19.15 17.28
CA PRO A 507 -7.34 -19.72 16.85
C PRO A 507 -8.13 -20.41 17.99
N LEU A 508 -7.48 -20.73 19.09
CA LEU A 508 -8.09 -21.35 20.26
C LEU A 508 -8.55 -20.32 21.30
N ARG A 509 -8.19 -19.04 21.11
CA ARG A 509 -8.63 -17.97 22.00
C ARG A 509 -10.10 -17.66 21.76
N ASN A 510 -10.86 -17.57 22.86
CA ASN A 510 -12.31 -17.28 22.80
C ASN A 510 -13.12 -18.26 21.93
N GLU A 511 -12.70 -19.53 21.82
CA GLU A 511 -13.37 -20.55 21.00
C GLU A 511 -14.86 -20.65 21.28
N SER A 512 -15.28 -20.45 22.51
CA SER A 512 -16.69 -20.50 22.94
C SER A 512 -17.59 -19.41 22.31
N VAL A 513 -17.00 -18.36 21.74
CA VAL A 513 -17.75 -17.30 21.04
C VAL A 513 -18.26 -17.81 19.69
N TYR A 514 -17.57 -18.80 19.10
CA TYR A 514 -17.97 -19.43 17.84
C TYR A 514 -18.90 -20.61 18.12
N GLY A 515 -19.98 -20.74 17.37
CA GLY A 515 -20.89 -21.86 17.50
C GLY A 515 -20.23 -23.20 17.17
N ALA A 516 -20.62 -24.28 17.83
CA ALA A 516 -20.10 -25.62 17.53
C ALA A 516 -20.44 -26.05 16.07
N GLU A 517 -21.52 -25.55 15.53
CA GLU A 517 -21.98 -25.79 14.15
C GLU A 517 -21.30 -24.90 13.12
N ASP A 518 -20.49 -23.94 13.55
CA ASP A 518 -19.76 -23.09 12.62
C ASP A 518 -18.60 -23.89 11.99
N PHE A 519 -18.81 -24.29 10.73
CA PHE A 519 -17.87 -25.13 9.98
C PHE A 519 -16.64 -24.36 9.45
N LEU A 520 -16.58 -23.04 9.64
CA LEU A 520 -15.43 -22.19 9.29
C LEU A 520 -14.73 -21.60 10.52
N ARG A 521 -15.12 -22.02 11.73
CA ARG A 521 -14.55 -21.46 12.97
C ARG A 521 -13.04 -21.57 13.04
N PRO A 522 -12.35 -20.59 13.65
CA PRO A 522 -10.89 -20.51 13.69
C PRO A 522 -10.20 -21.74 14.29
N SER A 523 -10.81 -22.40 15.28
CA SER A 523 -10.23 -23.58 15.94
C SER A 523 -10.04 -24.80 15.04
N LEU A 524 -10.57 -24.79 13.81
CA LEU A 524 -10.31 -25.81 12.80
C LEU A 524 -8.96 -25.63 12.09
N TYR A 525 -8.29 -24.50 12.28
CA TYR A 525 -7.01 -24.18 11.67
C TYR A 525 -5.88 -24.26 12.69
N SER A 526 -4.74 -24.80 12.27
CA SER A 526 -3.53 -24.76 13.11
C SER A 526 -2.83 -23.39 12.97
N THR A 527 -2.05 -23.03 14.00
CA THR A 527 -1.39 -21.72 14.06
C THR A 527 -0.37 -21.53 12.94
N ASP A 528 0.31 -22.60 12.53
CA ASP A 528 1.23 -22.59 11.39
C ASP A 528 0.53 -22.37 10.05
N TYR A 529 -0.68 -22.94 9.85
CA TYR A 529 -1.50 -22.63 8.67
C TYR A 529 -1.86 -21.15 8.59
N ILE A 530 -2.29 -20.57 9.71
CA ILE A 530 -2.65 -19.14 9.78
C ILE A 530 -1.41 -18.29 9.46
N PHE A 531 -0.24 -18.65 10.00
CA PHE A 531 1.01 -17.97 9.65
C PHE A 531 1.35 -18.12 8.16
N ALA A 532 1.26 -19.33 7.61
CA ALA A 532 1.52 -19.61 6.18
C ALA A 532 0.63 -18.77 5.26
N SER A 533 -0.62 -18.52 5.66
CA SER A 533 -1.60 -17.76 4.87
C SER A 533 -1.25 -16.28 4.70
N VAL A 534 -0.39 -15.72 5.56
CA VAL A 534 -0.01 -14.30 5.55
C VAL A 534 1.50 -14.06 5.38
N MET A 535 2.33 -15.10 5.29
CA MET A 535 3.79 -14.95 5.30
C MET A 535 4.39 -14.28 4.06
N VAL A 536 3.62 -14.05 2.99
CA VAL A 536 4.05 -13.21 1.86
C VAL A 536 4.06 -11.71 2.19
N ALA A 537 3.34 -11.31 3.24
CA ALA A 537 3.32 -9.97 3.81
C ALA A 537 4.28 -9.87 5.02
N ASN A 538 4.10 -8.86 5.88
CA ASN A 538 4.77 -8.82 7.19
C ASN A 538 3.81 -9.42 8.24
N PRO A 539 4.05 -10.64 8.74
CA PRO A 539 3.15 -11.28 9.69
C PRO A 539 3.04 -10.47 10.98
N LEU A 540 1.80 -10.18 11.38
CA LEU A 540 1.45 -9.50 12.62
C LEU A 540 0.86 -10.51 13.60
N MET A 541 1.65 -10.94 14.59
CA MET A 541 1.17 -11.78 15.68
C MET A 541 0.27 -10.91 16.57
N TRP A 542 -1.02 -10.83 16.18
CA TRP A 542 -2.06 -10.02 16.83
C TRP A 542 -2.62 -10.75 18.03
N MET A 543 -1.73 -11.05 18.97
CA MET A 543 -2.00 -11.85 20.17
C MET A 543 -0.88 -11.71 21.20
N GLU A 544 -1.17 -12.07 22.45
CA GLU A 544 -0.17 -12.22 23.50
C GLU A 544 0.61 -13.52 23.25
N LEU A 545 1.87 -13.42 22.90
CA LEU A 545 2.71 -14.59 22.61
C LEU A 545 2.87 -15.52 23.83
N SER A 546 2.88 -14.96 25.03
CA SER A 546 2.97 -15.73 26.27
C SER A 546 1.73 -16.57 26.57
N SER A 547 0.60 -16.34 25.89
CA SER A 547 -0.64 -17.10 26.01
C SER A 547 -0.68 -18.39 25.17
N LEU A 548 0.26 -18.56 24.24
CA LEU A 548 0.34 -19.72 23.36
C LEU A 548 0.70 -20.99 24.13
N ASP A 549 0.01 -22.09 23.83
CA ASP A 549 0.33 -23.40 24.37
C ASP A 549 1.62 -24.00 23.73
N LYS A 550 2.07 -25.11 24.29
CA LYS A 550 3.32 -25.75 23.82
C LYS A 550 3.25 -26.18 22.35
N ARG A 551 2.11 -26.71 21.90
CA ARG A 551 1.93 -27.19 20.52
C ARG A 551 1.93 -26.03 19.54
N GLN A 552 1.19 -24.97 19.86
CA GLN A 552 1.17 -23.74 19.05
C GLN A 552 2.57 -23.13 18.92
N CYS A 553 3.35 -23.14 20.01
CA CYS A 553 4.73 -22.67 19.97
C CYS A 553 5.62 -23.53 19.06
N GLU A 554 5.50 -24.86 19.12
CA GLU A 554 6.26 -25.79 18.28
C GLU A 554 5.90 -25.61 16.80
N ASP A 555 4.61 -25.52 16.48
CA ASP A 555 4.10 -25.29 15.12
C ASP A 555 4.66 -23.97 14.55
N LEU A 556 4.53 -22.86 15.28
CA LEU A 556 5.05 -21.55 14.86
C LEU A 556 6.57 -21.54 14.73
N LYS A 557 7.29 -22.10 15.68
CA LYS A 557 8.75 -22.13 15.67
C LYS A 557 9.30 -22.82 14.41
N THR A 558 8.66 -23.90 13.98
CA THR A 558 9.04 -24.64 12.79
C THR A 558 8.88 -23.79 11.52
N ILE A 559 7.71 -23.22 11.29
CA ILE A 559 7.46 -22.44 10.08
C ILE A 559 8.21 -21.11 10.08
N ILE A 560 8.33 -20.43 11.23
CA ILE A 560 9.06 -19.17 11.34
C ILE A 560 10.56 -19.39 11.06
N ALA A 561 11.14 -20.49 11.53
CA ALA A 561 12.54 -20.79 11.26
C ALA A 561 12.83 -20.92 9.75
N VAL A 562 11.97 -21.63 9.01
CA VAL A 562 12.08 -21.74 7.55
C VAL A 562 11.81 -20.38 6.88
N TYR A 563 10.73 -19.72 7.25
CA TYR A 563 10.38 -18.41 6.69
C TYR A 563 11.52 -17.37 6.84
N ARG A 564 12.19 -17.33 7.98
CA ARG A 564 13.29 -16.39 8.22
C ARG A 564 14.50 -16.60 7.32
N GLN A 565 14.72 -17.80 6.82
CA GLN A 565 15.77 -18.09 5.86
C GLN A 565 15.43 -17.54 4.47
N GLU A 566 14.15 -17.62 4.07
CA GLU A 566 13.69 -17.33 2.71
C GLU A 566 13.09 -15.92 2.57
N ARG A 567 12.66 -15.28 3.66
CA ARG A 567 11.84 -14.07 3.65
C ARG A 567 12.46 -12.88 2.91
N GLU A 568 13.79 -12.74 2.94
CA GLU A 568 14.45 -11.63 2.26
C GLU A 568 14.29 -11.77 0.75
N THR A 569 14.54 -12.97 0.22
CA THR A 569 14.32 -13.30 -1.19
C THR A 569 12.85 -13.15 -1.55
N MET A 570 11.92 -13.73 -0.76
CA MET A 570 10.48 -13.60 -0.99
C MET A 570 10.03 -12.14 -1.04
N THR A 571 10.54 -11.30 -0.14
CA THR A 571 10.20 -9.88 -0.07
C THR A 571 10.71 -9.11 -1.29
N GLN A 572 11.84 -9.50 -1.86
CA GLN A 572 12.37 -8.92 -3.11
C GLN A 572 11.63 -9.43 -4.35
N SER A 573 10.96 -10.56 -4.26
CA SER A 573 10.29 -11.25 -5.37
C SER A 573 8.95 -10.60 -5.75
N GLU A 574 8.44 -10.95 -6.93
CA GLU A 574 7.08 -10.64 -7.32
C GLU A 574 6.13 -11.70 -6.76
N VAL A 575 5.04 -11.27 -6.12
CA VAL A 575 4.02 -12.17 -5.55
C VAL A 575 2.76 -12.10 -6.40
N ILE A 576 2.32 -13.26 -6.87
CA ILE A 576 1.16 -13.43 -7.75
C ILE A 576 0.18 -14.37 -7.04
N PRO A 577 -1.05 -13.97 -6.78
CA PRO A 577 -2.06 -14.86 -6.22
C PRO A 577 -2.46 -15.92 -7.24
N ILE A 578 -2.61 -17.17 -6.78
CA ILE A 578 -2.99 -18.33 -7.62
C ILE A 578 -4.13 -19.13 -7.00
N GLY A 579 -4.78 -19.95 -7.79
CA GLY A 579 -5.91 -20.78 -7.36
C GLY A 579 -7.22 -20.01 -7.26
N GLU A 580 -8.11 -20.47 -6.40
CA GLU A 580 -9.42 -19.88 -6.16
C GLU A 580 -9.31 -18.69 -5.20
N GLN A 581 -10.18 -17.69 -5.35
CA GLN A 581 -10.29 -16.64 -4.34
C GLN A 581 -10.68 -17.27 -2.98
N PRO A 582 -9.98 -16.97 -1.89
CA PRO A 582 -10.24 -17.58 -0.59
C PRO A 582 -11.69 -17.43 -0.15
N SER A 583 -12.30 -18.54 0.24
CA SER A 583 -13.72 -18.63 0.62
C SER A 583 -13.94 -19.38 1.94
N GLY A 584 -12.90 -20.00 2.47
CA GLY A 584 -12.94 -20.96 3.58
C GLY A 584 -13.03 -22.42 3.13
N GLU A 585 -13.36 -22.70 1.86
CA GLU A 585 -13.57 -24.05 1.33
C GLU A 585 -12.82 -24.33 0.02
N GLY A 586 -11.90 -23.45 -0.39
CA GLY A 586 -11.19 -23.52 -1.67
C GLY A 586 -9.77 -24.07 -1.60
N TYR A 587 -9.12 -24.01 -2.76
CA TYR A 587 -7.69 -24.18 -2.93
C TYR A 587 -7.13 -22.88 -3.50
N THR A 588 -6.21 -22.29 -2.78
CA THR A 588 -5.66 -20.97 -3.07
C THR A 588 -4.17 -20.94 -2.82
N GLY A 589 -3.52 -19.81 -3.03
CA GLY A 589 -2.09 -19.70 -2.74
C GLY A 589 -1.42 -18.52 -3.40
N PHE A 590 -0.11 -18.58 -3.41
CA PHE A 590 0.76 -17.55 -3.97
C PHE A 590 1.90 -18.18 -4.77
N TRP A 591 2.16 -17.63 -5.94
CA TRP A 591 3.37 -17.85 -6.71
C TRP A 591 4.30 -16.66 -6.50
N ILE A 592 5.52 -16.95 -6.05
CA ILE A 592 6.55 -15.96 -5.71
C ILE A 592 7.69 -16.14 -6.70
N ARG A 593 7.82 -15.21 -7.63
CA ARG A 593 8.80 -15.25 -8.71
C ARG A 593 10.01 -14.40 -8.33
N SER A 594 11.12 -15.04 -7.99
CA SER A 594 12.34 -14.35 -7.56
C SER A 594 13.15 -13.85 -8.74
N ASP A 595 13.29 -14.67 -9.76
CA ASP A 595 13.89 -14.37 -11.06
C ASP A 595 13.25 -15.25 -12.15
N ASP A 596 13.85 -15.30 -13.33
CA ASP A 596 13.32 -16.08 -14.45
C ASP A 596 13.45 -17.58 -14.25
N GLN A 597 14.27 -18.06 -13.31
CA GLN A 597 14.57 -19.46 -13.08
C GLN A 597 14.06 -19.99 -11.73
N ASN A 598 13.96 -19.12 -10.72
CA ASN A 598 13.76 -19.54 -9.33
C ASN A 598 12.62 -18.80 -8.67
N GLY A 599 12.04 -19.44 -7.65
CA GLY A 599 11.04 -18.81 -6.79
C GLY A 599 10.42 -19.79 -5.81
N TYR A 600 9.21 -19.44 -5.37
CA TYR A 600 8.49 -20.23 -4.37
C TYR A 600 7.03 -20.38 -4.74
N PHE A 601 6.41 -21.41 -4.17
CA PHE A 601 4.96 -21.60 -4.12
C PHE A 601 4.50 -21.76 -2.68
N ILE A 602 3.39 -21.13 -2.36
CA ILE A 602 2.62 -21.40 -1.15
C ILE A 602 1.27 -21.91 -1.61
N PHE A 603 1.05 -23.21 -1.53
CA PHE A 603 -0.23 -23.85 -1.80
C PHE A 603 -1.01 -23.99 -0.51
N LEU A 604 -2.27 -23.60 -0.51
CA LEU A 604 -3.16 -23.60 0.64
C LEU A 604 -4.44 -24.37 0.29
N ARG A 605 -4.78 -25.37 1.08
CA ARG A 605 -6.11 -25.97 1.09
C ARG A 605 -6.85 -25.45 2.30
N GLU A 606 -7.93 -24.73 2.08
CA GLU A 606 -8.84 -24.33 3.14
C GLU A 606 -9.61 -25.58 3.69
N LEU A 607 -10.83 -25.47 4.12
CA LEU A 607 -11.62 -26.61 4.62
C LEU A 607 -12.35 -27.39 3.51
N SER A 608 -11.89 -27.29 2.28
CA SER A 608 -12.46 -27.96 1.09
C SER A 608 -12.65 -29.46 1.27
N GLU A 609 -13.79 -30.00 0.83
CA GLU A 609 -14.05 -31.44 0.77
C GLU A 609 -13.25 -32.15 -0.34
N LYS A 610 -12.90 -31.43 -1.41
CA LYS A 610 -12.04 -31.97 -2.47
C LYS A 610 -10.65 -32.27 -1.90
N ASN A 611 -10.03 -33.38 -2.24
CA ASN A 611 -8.69 -33.72 -1.79
C ASN A 611 -7.61 -33.53 -2.86
N TRP A 612 -7.93 -32.87 -3.95
CA TRP A 612 -7.02 -32.47 -5.02
C TRP A 612 -7.47 -31.19 -5.69
N TYR A 613 -6.50 -30.47 -6.27
CA TYR A 613 -6.73 -29.27 -7.06
C TYR A 613 -5.59 -29.07 -8.06
N THR A 614 -5.91 -28.54 -9.24
CA THR A 614 -4.95 -28.20 -10.27
C THR A 614 -4.81 -26.70 -10.38
N TYR A 615 -3.63 -26.19 -10.11
CA TYR A 615 -3.28 -24.79 -10.31
C TYR A 615 -2.74 -24.61 -11.73
N THR A 616 -3.26 -23.63 -12.46
CA THR A 616 -2.71 -23.20 -13.74
C THR A 616 -1.76 -22.05 -13.50
N VAL A 617 -0.48 -22.24 -13.82
CA VAL A 617 0.59 -21.25 -13.65
C VAL A 617 1.32 -21.11 -14.98
N PRO A 618 1.48 -19.89 -15.53
CA PRO A 618 2.11 -19.69 -16.83
C PRO A 618 3.64 -19.88 -16.73
N LEU A 619 4.07 -21.10 -16.50
CA LEU A 619 5.48 -21.50 -16.50
C LEU A 619 5.95 -21.76 -17.93
N ALA A 620 7.14 -21.27 -18.28
CA ALA A 620 7.72 -21.47 -19.59
C ALA A 620 8.29 -22.89 -19.77
N GLU A 621 8.67 -23.55 -18.67
CA GLU A 621 9.37 -24.84 -18.63
C GLU A 621 8.91 -25.71 -17.45
N GLU A 622 9.29 -26.97 -17.44
CA GLU A 622 9.14 -27.84 -16.26
C GLU A 622 9.99 -27.33 -15.11
N ILE A 623 9.52 -27.55 -13.89
CA ILE A 623 10.21 -27.11 -12.67
C ILE A 623 10.55 -28.30 -11.76
N GLN A 624 11.65 -28.19 -11.05
CA GLN A 624 11.94 -29.03 -9.90
C GLN A 624 11.44 -28.30 -8.65
N MET A 625 10.67 -28.98 -7.81
CA MET A 625 10.14 -28.45 -6.56
C MET A 625 10.71 -29.16 -5.35
N GLU A 626 11.06 -28.39 -4.33
CA GLU A 626 11.46 -28.85 -3.01
C GLU A 626 10.47 -28.32 -1.96
N VAL A 627 9.92 -29.22 -1.13
CA VAL A 627 9.04 -28.81 -0.01
C VAL A 627 9.89 -28.37 1.15
N LEU A 628 9.87 -27.07 1.45
CA LEU A 628 10.61 -26.45 2.55
C LEU A 628 9.89 -26.61 3.89
N CYS A 629 8.57 -26.46 3.90
CA CYS A 629 7.74 -26.59 5.11
C CYS A 629 6.31 -27.01 4.73
N THR A 630 5.70 -27.83 5.58
CA THR A 630 4.30 -28.26 5.43
C THR A 630 3.74 -28.80 6.73
N ASN A 631 2.44 -28.65 6.92
CA ASN A 631 1.69 -29.38 7.94
C ASN A 631 0.95 -30.61 7.37
N SER A 632 1.23 -30.99 6.10
CA SER A 632 0.50 -32.02 5.34
C SER A 632 1.46 -33.03 4.68
N SER A 633 2.04 -33.93 5.48
CA SER A 633 3.04 -34.91 5.03
C SER A 633 2.55 -35.91 3.97
N THR A 634 1.23 -36.02 3.76
CA THR A 634 0.63 -36.93 2.75
C THR A 634 0.40 -36.25 1.40
N ALA A 635 0.66 -34.94 1.29
CA ALA A 635 0.46 -34.23 0.06
C ALA A 635 1.44 -34.68 -1.03
N ARG A 636 0.95 -34.77 -2.27
CA ARG A 636 1.73 -35.06 -3.45
C ARG A 636 1.59 -33.94 -4.45
N ILE A 637 2.69 -33.62 -5.10
CA ILE A 637 2.78 -32.61 -6.16
C ILE A 637 3.00 -33.33 -7.47
N LEU A 638 2.17 -33.11 -8.46
CA LEU A 638 2.29 -33.63 -9.81
C LEU A 638 2.28 -32.41 -10.76
N GLN A 639 3.22 -32.38 -11.69
CA GLN A 639 3.30 -31.32 -12.70
C GLN A 639 3.08 -31.86 -14.08
N HIS A 640 2.34 -31.15 -14.90
CA HIS A 640 2.18 -31.38 -16.31
C HIS A 640 2.04 -30.06 -17.06
N GLU A 641 3.03 -29.70 -17.85
CA GLU A 641 3.10 -28.40 -18.53
C GLU A 641 2.86 -27.21 -17.56
N ASN A 642 1.86 -26.39 -17.83
CA ASN A 642 1.47 -25.22 -17.04
C ASN A 642 0.56 -25.57 -15.84
N GLU A 643 0.38 -26.84 -15.55
CA GLU A 643 -0.52 -27.30 -14.50
C GLU A 643 0.26 -27.96 -13.36
N ILE A 644 -0.02 -27.54 -12.13
CA ILE A 644 0.50 -28.12 -10.90
C ILE A 644 -0.67 -28.71 -10.12
N MET A 645 -0.75 -30.02 -10.06
CA MET A 645 -1.77 -30.71 -9.29
C MET A 645 -1.26 -31.03 -7.89
N ILE A 646 -2.01 -30.61 -6.88
CA ILE A 646 -1.80 -30.96 -5.47
C ILE A 646 -2.86 -31.98 -5.07
N GLN A 647 -2.44 -33.14 -4.55
CA GLN A 647 -3.31 -34.22 -4.13
C GLN A 647 -2.97 -34.66 -2.70
N GLY A 648 -4.00 -35.00 -1.90
CA GLY A 648 -3.82 -35.59 -0.57
C GLY A 648 -3.38 -34.60 0.51
N MET A 649 -3.43 -33.28 0.25
CA MET A 649 -3.23 -32.26 1.28
C MET A 649 -4.39 -32.33 2.27
N LYS A 650 -4.13 -32.28 3.59
CA LYS A 650 -5.18 -32.28 4.61
C LYS A 650 -5.99 -30.97 4.55
N LYS A 651 -7.21 -30.97 5.13
CA LYS A 651 -7.97 -29.72 5.36
C LYS A 651 -7.18 -28.79 6.28
N ALA A 652 -7.28 -27.48 6.07
CA ALA A 652 -6.42 -26.48 6.66
C ALA A 652 -4.93 -26.85 6.51
N GLY A 653 -4.54 -27.27 5.31
CA GLY A 653 -3.20 -27.72 4.97
C GLY A 653 -2.46 -26.71 4.09
N TYR A 654 -1.14 -26.70 4.22
CA TYR A 654 -0.28 -25.88 3.36
C TYR A 654 0.95 -26.65 2.89
N LEU A 655 1.50 -26.21 1.74
CA LEU A 655 2.83 -26.57 1.24
C LEU A 655 3.56 -25.26 0.93
N PHE A 656 4.72 -25.08 1.53
CA PHE A 656 5.67 -24.04 1.16
C PHE A 656 6.83 -24.70 0.42
N CYS A 657 6.99 -24.38 -0.86
CA CYS A 657 7.95 -25.03 -1.76
C CYS A 657 8.86 -23.99 -2.40
N ALA A 658 10.15 -24.31 -2.53
CA ALA A 658 11.02 -23.65 -3.50
C ALA A 658 10.90 -24.37 -4.85
N TYR A 659 11.16 -23.65 -5.95
CA TYR A 659 11.26 -24.24 -7.29
C TYR A 659 12.44 -23.66 -8.06
N THR A 660 12.94 -24.48 -9.00
CA THR A 660 13.93 -24.09 -10.02
C THR A 660 13.46 -24.61 -11.38
N MET A 661 13.52 -23.78 -12.42
CA MET A 661 13.21 -24.21 -13.79
C MET A 661 14.28 -25.16 -14.32
N LEU A 662 13.84 -26.24 -14.99
CA LEU A 662 14.74 -27.23 -15.60
C LEU A 662 15.13 -26.76 -17.00
N ASN A 663 16.41 -26.43 -17.19
CA ASN A 663 16.93 -26.06 -18.50
C ASN A 663 16.82 -27.27 -19.50
N GLN A 664 16.33 -27.02 -20.71
CA GLN A 664 16.21 -28.03 -21.78
C GLN A 664 17.54 -28.70 -22.13
N TYR A 665 18.67 -28.19 -21.72
CA TYR A 665 20.00 -28.77 -21.98
C TYR A 665 20.36 -29.94 -21.06
N GLU A 666 19.79 -30.02 -19.85
CA GLU A 666 20.07 -31.13 -18.92
C GLU A 666 19.33 -32.43 -19.27
N LYS A 667 18.27 -32.37 -20.10
CA LYS A 667 17.50 -33.54 -20.56
C LYS A 667 18.26 -34.44 -21.55
N ARG A 668 19.41 -34.00 -22.09
CA ARG A 668 20.16 -34.80 -23.09
C ARG A 668 21.18 -35.77 -22.50
N ASP A 669 21.49 -35.67 -21.21
CA ASP A 669 22.48 -36.56 -20.57
C ASP A 669 21.85 -37.71 -19.79
N GLU A 670 20.53 -37.81 -19.67
CA GLU A 670 19.84 -38.95 -19.03
C GLU A 670 19.04 -39.84 -19.99
N SER A 671 19.21 -39.71 -21.31
CA SER A 671 18.53 -40.57 -22.30
C SER A 671 19.47 -41.58 -22.94
#